data_a8e5be83c5c2ba89927249279f066471
#
_entry.id   a8e5be83c5c2ba89927249279f066471
#
_cell.length_a   1.000
_cell.length_b   1.000
_cell.length_c   1.000
_cell.angle_alpha   90.00
_cell.angle_beta   90.00
_cell.angle_gamma   90.00
#
_symmetry.space_group_name_H-M   'P 1'
#
loop_
_entity.id
_entity.type
_entity.pdbx_description
1 polymer ?
#
loop_
_entity_poly.entity_id
_entity_poly.type
_entity_poly.pdbx_seq_one_letter_code
_entity_poly.pdbx_strand_id
1 'polypeptide(L)'
;MGKSLYIAEKPSVAQEFAKALKINGQRKDGYLESEDSVVTWCVGHLVTMSYPEKYDIKYKRWSLDTLPFLPREFKYEVIPGVQKQFNIVKGLLNRPDVETIYVCTDSGREGEYIYRLVAQMAGVKDKEQRRVWIDSQTEEEILRGIREAKELSVYDNLADSAYLRAKEDYLMGINFSRVLTLRYGNSVSNYLNSKYQAISVGRVMTCVLGMVVRREREIRSFVKTPFYRVLSSIALEGEHFDGEWRAVEGSRYFQSPYLYKENGFKEKKHAEELIRMLESEQPLSCRVEKVECKKENKNPPLLFNLAELQNVCSKLFKISPDETLRITQELYEKKLVTYPRTDARVLSSAVAKEIYKNISGLRRYLMIDNAADEILQMGSYKTIAKTRYVNDKQITDHYAIIPTGQGLNVLKSLSQTSQRVYETIVRRFLCIFCPPAVYQKVNLVTEMQKEKFFSGFKVLQEEGYLKYATNSFARKSAADRSQESGKEDSEEASCDVQLLNALQRLKKNDILTVDALNIKEGETSPPKRYNSGSMILAMENAGQLIEDEELRAQIKGSGIGTSATRAEILKKLVSIKYLSLNKKTQVITPTLLGEMIFDVVNCSIRQLLNPELTASWEKGLTYVAEGSITSQEYMDKLEHFVRVRTAQVEQSNYQYALRQFFDAAAANYKSKPMASRRGEKS
;
A
#
# COMPACT_ATOMS: atom_id res chain seq x y z
N MET A 1 -38.71 -2.22 31.82
CA MET A 1 -38.05 -2.83 30.65
C MET A 1 -36.58 -2.60 30.79
N GLY A 2 -35.77 -3.63 30.55
CA GLY A 2 -34.32 -3.49 30.57
C GLY A 2 -33.83 -2.69 29.38
N LYS A 3 -32.67 -2.06 29.54
CA LYS A 3 -32.05 -1.22 28.46
C LYS A 3 -31.17 -2.07 27.56
N SER A 4 -31.09 -1.66 26.29
CA SER A 4 -30.10 -2.14 25.35
C SER A 4 -28.87 -1.23 25.35
N LEU A 5 -27.68 -1.81 25.44
CA LEU A 5 -26.41 -1.10 25.37
C LEU A 5 -25.73 -1.37 24.01
N TYR A 6 -25.47 -0.30 23.26
CA TYR A 6 -24.73 -0.36 22.00
C TYR A 6 -23.31 0.14 22.24
N ILE A 7 -22.29 -0.69 21.98
CA ILE A 7 -20.89 -0.31 22.14
C ILE A 7 -20.18 -0.30 20.80
N ALA A 8 -19.78 0.90 20.36
CA ALA A 8 -19.03 1.10 19.12
C ALA A 8 -17.52 1.18 19.37
N GLU A 9 -16.72 1.05 18.32
CA GLU A 9 -15.27 1.19 18.41
C GLU A 9 -14.83 2.64 18.64
N LYS A 10 -15.56 3.60 18.06
CA LYS A 10 -15.21 5.03 18.07
C LYS A 10 -16.43 5.92 18.31
N PRO A 11 -16.23 7.15 18.83
CA PRO A 11 -17.32 8.09 19.08
C PRO A 11 -18.16 8.43 17.84
N SER A 12 -17.52 8.54 16.67
CA SER A 12 -18.19 8.85 15.40
C SER A 12 -19.14 7.72 14.97
N VAL A 13 -18.72 6.47 15.12
CA VAL A 13 -19.54 5.29 14.82
C VAL A 13 -20.73 5.20 15.79
N ALA A 14 -20.51 5.43 17.07
CA ALA A 14 -21.58 5.49 18.08
C ALA A 14 -22.66 6.51 17.72
N GLN A 15 -22.27 7.68 17.20
CA GLN A 15 -23.20 8.71 16.75
C GLN A 15 -24.05 8.26 15.55
N GLU A 16 -23.49 7.53 14.60
CA GLU A 16 -24.26 7.00 13.46
C GLU A 16 -25.25 5.91 13.93
N PHE A 17 -24.85 5.05 14.87
CA PHE A 17 -25.79 4.09 15.51
C PHE A 17 -26.92 4.81 16.24
N ALA A 18 -26.60 5.82 17.06
CA ALA A 18 -27.62 6.58 17.78
C ALA A 18 -28.60 7.28 16.81
N LYS A 19 -28.10 7.82 15.69
CA LYS A 19 -28.91 8.44 14.66
C LYS A 19 -29.81 7.42 13.93
N ALA A 20 -29.26 6.28 13.50
CA ALA A 20 -30.03 5.24 12.82
C ALA A 20 -31.12 4.67 13.70
N LEU A 21 -30.85 4.49 14.99
CA LEU A 21 -31.81 4.02 15.99
C LEU A 21 -32.77 5.13 16.48
N LYS A 22 -32.61 6.37 16.02
CA LYS A 22 -33.39 7.54 16.46
C LYS A 22 -33.37 7.76 17.97
N ILE A 23 -32.24 7.45 18.62
CA ILE A 23 -32.04 7.64 20.04
C ILE A 23 -31.88 9.13 20.34
N ASN A 24 -32.94 9.75 20.81
CA ASN A 24 -32.95 11.14 21.29
C ASN A 24 -32.53 11.19 22.76
N GLY A 25 -31.29 10.73 23.02
CA GLY A 25 -30.80 10.61 24.40
C GLY A 25 -30.06 11.84 24.90
N GLN A 26 -29.94 11.96 26.20
CA GLN A 26 -29.08 12.95 26.86
C GLN A 26 -27.60 12.58 26.61
N ARG A 27 -26.82 13.56 26.16
CA ARG A 27 -25.37 13.39 26.05
C ARG A 27 -24.73 13.48 27.44
N LYS A 28 -24.08 12.41 27.83
CA LYS A 28 -23.30 12.31 29.06
C LYS A 28 -21.82 12.16 28.74
N ASP A 29 -20.98 12.18 29.75
CA ASP A 29 -19.54 11.99 29.56
C ASP A 29 -19.27 10.54 29.13
N GLY A 30 -18.80 10.35 27.89
CA GLY A 30 -18.46 9.04 27.32
C GLY A 30 -19.64 8.20 26.80
N TYR A 31 -20.89 8.67 26.81
CA TYR A 31 -22.04 7.94 26.28
C TYR A 31 -23.26 8.83 26.01
N LEU A 32 -24.24 8.27 25.31
CA LEU A 32 -25.60 8.83 25.12
C LEU A 32 -26.59 7.89 25.81
N GLU A 33 -27.62 8.43 26.42
CA GLU A 33 -28.63 7.63 27.12
C GLU A 33 -30.05 8.12 26.88
N SER A 34 -30.95 7.20 26.53
CA SER A 34 -32.40 7.38 26.46
C SER A 34 -33.10 6.52 27.52
N GLU A 35 -34.42 6.46 27.44
CA GLU A 35 -35.23 5.68 28.37
C GLU A 35 -34.95 4.16 28.25
N ASP A 36 -34.74 3.67 27.02
CA ASP A 36 -34.60 2.26 26.66
C ASP A 36 -33.22 1.86 26.15
N SER A 37 -32.34 2.83 25.88
CA SER A 37 -31.10 2.59 25.19
C SER A 37 -29.94 3.40 25.73
N VAL A 38 -28.75 2.79 25.70
CA VAL A 38 -27.47 3.45 25.98
C VAL A 38 -26.54 3.21 24.81
N VAL A 39 -25.87 4.27 24.32
CA VAL A 39 -24.85 4.15 23.28
C VAL A 39 -23.52 4.66 23.81
N THR A 40 -22.53 3.81 23.82
CA THR A 40 -21.16 4.14 24.24
C THR A 40 -20.13 3.72 23.21
N TRP A 41 -18.87 4.01 23.46
CA TRP A 41 -17.80 3.74 22.53
C TRP A 41 -16.47 3.45 23.22
N CYS A 42 -15.63 2.72 22.54
CA CYS A 42 -14.20 2.70 22.79
C CYS A 42 -13.54 3.92 22.10
N VAL A 43 -12.25 4.09 22.25
CA VAL A 43 -11.45 5.09 21.50
C VAL A 43 -10.32 4.37 20.73
N GLY A 44 -10.67 3.25 20.08
CA GLY A 44 -9.79 2.18 19.68
C GLY A 44 -9.49 1.27 20.86
N HIS A 45 -8.25 0.79 21.00
CA HIS A 45 -7.86 -0.06 22.13
C HIS A 45 -7.95 0.67 23.47
N LEU A 46 -8.68 0.10 24.42
CA LEU A 46 -8.71 0.52 25.83
C LEU A 46 -7.80 -0.35 26.71
N VAL A 47 -7.48 -1.55 26.23
CA VAL A 47 -6.73 -2.59 26.95
C VAL A 47 -5.57 -3.07 26.09
N THR A 48 -4.44 -3.40 26.71
CA THR A 48 -3.26 -3.95 26.07
C THR A 48 -2.67 -5.10 26.88
N MET A 49 -1.81 -5.92 26.28
CA MET A 49 -1.02 -6.92 27.03
C MET A 49 -0.01 -6.23 27.92
N SER A 50 0.12 -6.74 29.16
CA SER A 50 1.07 -6.23 30.14
C SER A 50 2.51 -6.57 29.76
N TYR A 51 3.44 -5.68 30.05
CA TYR A 51 4.87 -5.95 29.87
C TYR A 51 5.36 -7.09 30.79
N PRO A 52 6.46 -7.81 30.42
CA PRO A 52 6.97 -8.95 31.17
C PRO A 52 7.23 -8.69 32.65
N GLU A 53 7.65 -7.48 33.05
CA GLU A 53 7.86 -7.12 34.47
C GLU A 53 6.58 -7.13 35.33
N LYS A 54 5.40 -7.13 34.72
CA LYS A 54 4.12 -7.31 35.44
C LYS A 54 3.84 -8.76 35.79
N TYR A 55 4.54 -9.70 35.17
CA TYR A 55 4.47 -11.13 35.51
C TYR A 55 5.40 -11.49 36.65
N ASP A 56 6.66 -11.00 36.56
CA ASP A 56 7.69 -11.16 37.58
C ASP A 56 8.73 -10.04 37.42
N ILE A 57 9.13 -9.42 38.53
CA ILE A 57 10.10 -8.32 38.56
C ILE A 57 11.46 -8.70 37.94
N LYS A 58 11.82 -9.99 37.92
CA LYS A 58 13.05 -10.47 37.28
C LYS A 58 13.13 -10.14 35.80
N TYR A 59 11.98 -10.04 35.09
CA TYR A 59 11.90 -9.68 33.67
C TYR A 59 12.13 -8.20 33.39
N LYS A 60 12.24 -7.34 34.43
CA LYS A 60 12.55 -5.93 34.25
C LYS A 60 14.01 -5.73 33.78
N ARG A 61 14.92 -6.54 34.32
CA ARG A 61 16.30 -6.60 33.84
C ARG A 61 16.43 -7.69 32.77
N TRP A 62 16.89 -7.31 31.59
CA TRP A 62 17.08 -8.28 30.53
C TRP A 62 18.27 -9.19 30.82
N SER A 63 18.07 -10.51 30.76
CA SER A 63 19.08 -11.55 30.93
C SER A 63 18.75 -12.72 30.03
N LEU A 64 19.79 -13.43 29.53
CA LEU A 64 19.60 -14.65 28.75
C LEU A 64 18.90 -15.72 29.56
N ASP A 65 19.20 -15.83 30.88
CA ASP A 65 18.57 -16.82 31.79
C ASP A 65 17.05 -16.66 31.91
N THR A 66 16.50 -15.53 31.51
CA THR A 66 15.06 -15.23 31.55
C THR A 66 14.37 -15.38 30.19
N LEU A 67 15.08 -15.91 29.20
CA LEU A 67 14.57 -16.14 27.84
C LEU A 67 14.49 -17.65 27.54
N PRO A 68 13.52 -18.08 26.70
CA PRO A 68 12.44 -17.27 26.18
C PRO A 68 11.39 -16.95 27.24
N PHE A 69 10.81 -15.74 27.18
CA PHE A 69 9.65 -15.35 27.97
C PHE A 69 8.38 -15.94 27.30
N LEU A 70 7.78 -16.96 27.91
CA LEU A 70 6.60 -17.67 27.43
C LEU A 70 5.63 -17.83 28.61
N PRO A 71 4.76 -16.85 28.85
CA PRO A 71 3.83 -16.89 29.98
C PRO A 71 2.71 -17.94 29.73
N ARG A 72 2.36 -18.72 30.76
CA ARG A 72 1.23 -19.66 30.70
C ARG A 72 -0.11 -18.94 30.56
N GLU A 73 -0.26 -17.82 31.27
CA GLU A 73 -1.44 -16.96 31.23
C GLU A 73 -1.02 -15.55 30.81
N PHE A 74 -1.72 -14.98 29.83
CA PHE A 74 -1.45 -13.61 29.38
C PHE A 74 -2.16 -12.61 30.28
N LYS A 75 -1.41 -11.65 30.83
CA LYS A 75 -1.94 -10.54 31.62
C LYS A 75 -2.22 -9.33 30.74
N TYR A 76 -3.30 -8.65 31.06
CA TYR A 76 -3.75 -7.47 30.37
C TYR A 76 -3.86 -6.29 31.34
N GLU A 77 -3.72 -5.08 30.83
CA GLU A 77 -3.88 -3.85 31.60
C GLU A 77 -4.57 -2.78 30.78
N VAL A 78 -5.27 -1.88 31.47
CA VAL A 78 -5.90 -0.73 30.82
C VAL A 78 -4.82 0.27 30.41
N ILE A 79 -4.91 0.79 29.19
CA ILE A 79 -3.98 1.80 28.69
C ILE A 79 -4.16 3.09 29.50
N PRO A 80 -3.10 3.64 30.15
CA PRO A 80 -3.24 4.76 31.07
C PRO A 80 -3.96 5.98 30.50
N GLY A 81 -3.67 6.32 29.25
CA GLY A 81 -4.25 7.49 28.56
C GLY A 81 -5.76 7.40 28.30
N VAL A 82 -6.38 6.24 28.44
CA VAL A 82 -7.81 6.01 28.18
C VAL A 82 -8.57 5.41 29.38
N GLN A 83 -7.95 5.44 30.57
CA GLN A 83 -8.51 4.89 31.79
C GLN A 83 -9.91 5.45 32.13
N LYS A 84 -10.13 6.75 31.88
CA LYS A 84 -11.42 7.39 32.11
C LYS A 84 -12.53 6.74 31.27
N GLN A 85 -12.30 6.58 29.97
CA GLN A 85 -13.30 5.98 29.07
C GLN A 85 -13.50 4.49 29.41
N PHE A 86 -12.44 3.77 29.74
CA PHE A 86 -12.57 2.38 30.20
C PHE A 86 -13.48 2.27 31.45
N ASN A 87 -13.30 3.12 32.43
CA ASN A 87 -14.13 3.10 33.65
C ASN A 87 -15.61 3.39 33.34
N ILE A 88 -15.90 4.30 32.42
CA ILE A 88 -17.27 4.58 31.96
C ILE A 88 -17.86 3.34 31.28
N VAL A 89 -17.15 2.76 30.32
CA VAL A 89 -17.59 1.54 29.59
C VAL A 89 -17.78 0.38 30.56
N LYS A 90 -16.83 0.15 31.47
CA LYS A 90 -16.94 -0.88 32.50
C LYS A 90 -18.19 -0.70 33.35
N GLY A 91 -18.46 0.53 33.79
CA GLY A 91 -19.67 0.84 34.56
C GLY A 91 -20.95 0.52 33.79
N LEU A 92 -21.01 0.93 32.52
CA LEU A 92 -22.19 0.73 31.65
C LEU A 92 -22.42 -0.75 31.33
N LEU A 93 -21.38 -1.53 31.03
CA LEU A 93 -21.47 -2.97 30.73
C LEU A 93 -22.00 -3.79 31.93
N ASN A 94 -21.78 -3.32 33.16
CA ASN A 94 -22.18 -4.00 34.38
C ASN A 94 -23.44 -3.39 35.07
N ARG A 95 -24.12 -2.43 34.38
CA ARG A 95 -25.36 -1.85 34.95
C ARG A 95 -26.46 -2.90 35.08
N PRO A 96 -27.19 -2.93 36.21
CA PRO A 96 -28.28 -3.89 36.42
C PRO A 96 -29.44 -3.74 35.44
N ASP A 97 -29.73 -2.51 34.99
CA ASP A 97 -30.80 -2.21 34.04
C ASP A 97 -30.43 -2.46 32.57
N VAL A 98 -29.16 -2.80 32.24
CA VAL A 98 -28.75 -3.27 30.93
C VAL A 98 -28.95 -4.76 30.83
N GLU A 99 -29.84 -5.21 29.93
CA GLU A 99 -30.14 -6.62 29.69
C GLU A 99 -29.32 -7.16 28.49
N THR A 100 -29.33 -6.44 27.36
CA THR A 100 -28.65 -6.85 26.12
C THR A 100 -27.56 -5.90 25.74
N ILE A 101 -26.39 -6.41 25.36
CA ILE A 101 -25.25 -5.67 24.85
C ILE A 101 -25.12 -5.96 23.36
N TYR A 102 -25.30 -4.94 22.52
CA TYR A 102 -25.02 -4.99 21.10
C TYR A 102 -23.57 -4.54 20.84
N VAL A 103 -22.77 -5.47 20.32
CA VAL A 103 -21.35 -5.25 20.02
C VAL A 103 -21.24 -4.67 18.61
N CYS A 104 -21.03 -3.37 18.51
CA CYS A 104 -21.00 -2.59 17.29
C CYS A 104 -19.59 -2.10 16.92
N THR A 105 -18.55 -2.81 17.37
CA THR A 105 -17.17 -2.60 16.92
C THR A 105 -17.02 -3.03 15.45
N ASP A 106 -15.98 -2.56 14.77
CA ASP A 106 -15.76 -2.83 13.34
C ASP A 106 -15.86 -4.35 13.04
N SER A 107 -16.42 -4.70 11.87
CA SER A 107 -16.73 -6.09 11.48
C SER A 107 -15.48 -6.83 11.03
N GLY A 108 -14.63 -7.25 11.96
CA GLY A 108 -13.37 -7.92 11.69
C GLY A 108 -12.64 -8.37 12.94
N ARG A 109 -11.48 -9.01 12.77
CA ARG A 109 -10.62 -9.50 13.87
C ARG A 109 -10.29 -8.41 14.90
N GLU A 110 -10.00 -7.20 14.43
CA GLU A 110 -9.62 -6.08 15.30
C GLU A 110 -10.78 -5.66 16.20
N GLY A 111 -11.98 -5.52 15.65
CA GLY A 111 -13.18 -5.19 16.41
C GLY A 111 -13.54 -6.26 17.45
N GLU A 112 -13.36 -7.56 17.11
CA GLU A 112 -13.48 -8.66 18.08
C GLU A 112 -12.48 -8.51 19.22
N TYR A 113 -11.20 -8.28 18.90
CA TYR A 113 -10.14 -8.15 19.90
C TYR A 113 -10.39 -6.98 20.85
N ILE A 114 -10.77 -5.81 20.31
CA ILE A 114 -11.06 -4.62 21.12
C ILE A 114 -12.18 -4.89 22.11
N TYR A 115 -13.34 -5.39 21.63
CA TYR A 115 -14.47 -5.61 22.51
C TYR A 115 -14.23 -6.73 23.53
N ARG A 116 -13.73 -7.89 23.08
CA ARG A 116 -13.51 -9.05 23.96
C ARG A 116 -12.56 -8.72 25.12
N LEU A 117 -11.48 -7.97 24.86
CA LEU A 117 -10.58 -7.52 25.92
C LEU A 117 -11.26 -6.56 26.91
N VAL A 118 -12.08 -5.64 26.40
CA VAL A 118 -12.83 -4.71 27.25
C VAL A 118 -13.84 -5.47 28.12
N ALA A 119 -14.60 -6.39 27.54
CA ALA A 119 -15.57 -7.21 28.27
C ALA A 119 -14.90 -8.09 29.35
N GLN A 120 -13.76 -8.71 29.01
CA GLN A 120 -12.95 -9.50 29.94
C GLN A 120 -12.45 -8.66 31.12
N MET A 121 -11.85 -7.49 30.83
CA MET A 121 -11.31 -6.60 31.87
C MET A 121 -12.40 -5.89 32.67
N ALA A 122 -13.56 -5.67 32.09
CA ALA A 122 -14.74 -5.16 32.78
C ALA A 122 -15.39 -6.23 33.71
N GLY A 123 -15.13 -7.51 33.46
CA GLY A 123 -15.73 -8.63 34.21
C GLY A 123 -17.21 -8.82 33.87
N VAL A 124 -17.59 -8.66 32.59
CA VAL A 124 -19.00 -8.83 32.15
C VAL A 124 -19.47 -10.28 32.39
N LYS A 125 -20.57 -10.45 33.09
CA LYS A 125 -21.21 -11.74 33.38
C LYS A 125 -22.72 -11.61 33.25
N ASP A 126 -23.36 -12.70 32.90
CA ASP A 126 -24.83 -12.86 32.95
C ASP A 126 -25.56 -11.79 32.09
N LYS A 127 -24.98 -11.40 30.95
CA LYS A 127 -25.56 -10.46 29.97
C LYS A 127 -25.71 -11.14 28.62
N GLU A 128 -26.85 -10.91 27.98
CA GLU A 128 -27.01 -11.28 26.59
C GLU A 128 -26.09 -10.39 25.74
N GLN A 129 -25.25 -10.98 24.87
CA GLN A 129 -24.32 -10.28 24.02
C GLN A 129 -24.56 -10.64 22.55
N ARG A 130 -24.87 -9.64 21.74
CA ARG A 130 -25.19 -9.81 20.33
C ARG A 130 -24.19 -9.05 19.46
N ARG A 131 -23.62 -9.74 18.48
CA ARG A 131 -22.65 -9.15 17.54
C ARG A 131 -23.35 -8.57 16.32
N VAL A 132 -23.21 -7.26 16.13
CA VAL A 132 -23.67 -6.54 14.96
C VAL A 132 -22.59 -6.62 13.88
N TRP A 133 -22.96 -7.09 12.68
CA TRP A 133 -22.05 -7.25 11.57
C TRP A 133 -22.53 -6.45 10.35
N ILE A 134 -21.79 -5.40 10.01
CA ILE A 134 -22.16 -4.44 8.94
C ILE A 134 -20.95 -4.09 8.07
N ASP A 135 -21.20 -3.83 6.78
CA ASP A 135 -20.17 -3.44 5.82
C ASP A 135 -20.14 -1.92 5.59
N SER A 136 -21.16 -1.22 6.02
CA SER A 136 -21.27 0.24 5.91
C SER A 136 -22.05 0.84 7.08
N GLN A 137 -21.91 2.16 7.27
CA GLN A 137 -22.61 2.91 8.33
C GLN A 137 -23.85 3.65 7.78
N THR A 138 -24.48 3.14 6.73
CA THR A 138 -25.76 3.66 6.28
C THR A 138 -26.87 3.29 7.27
N GLU A 139 -27.91 4.10 7.38
CA GLU A 139 -29.04 3.83 8.28
C GLU A 139 -29.66 2.46 8.02
N GLU A 140 -29.88 2.12 6.74
CA GLU A 140 -30.44 0.81 6.34
C GLU A 140 -29.56 -0.35 6.81
N GLU A 141 -28.24 -0.24 6.61
CA GLU A 141 -27.29 -1.30 6.95
C GLU A 141 -27.13 -1.47 8.47
N ILE A 142 -27.08 -0.37 9.23
CA ILE A 142 -27.06 -0.40 10.68
C ILE A 142 -28.31 -1.10 11.22
N LEU A 143 -29.50 -0.72 10.75
CA LEU A 143 -30.75 -1.32 11.18
C LEU A 143 -30.84 -2.81 10.78
N ARG A 144 -30.34 -3.19 9.62
CA ARG A 144 -30.21 -4.59 9.20
C ARG A 144 -29.29 -5.36 10.15
N GLY A 145 -28.08 -4.84 10.38
CA GLY A 145 -27.10 -5.50 11.25
C GLY A 145 -27.59 -5.72 12.67
N ILE A 146 -28.39 -4.79 13.22
CA ILE A 146 -28.98 -4.94 14.56
C ILE A 146 -30.06 -6.03 14.56
N ARG A 147 -30.94 -6.05 13.54
CA ARG A 147 -31.98 -7.10 13.43
C ARG A 147 -31.40 -8.49 13.27
N GLU A 148 -30.29 -8.61 12.53
CA GLU A 148 -29.61 -9.86 12.20
C GLU A 148 -28.47 -10.20 13.17
N ALA A 149 -28.31 -9.41 14.26
CA ALA A 149 -27.24 -9.59 15.21
C ALA A 149 -27.26 -11.00 15.84
N LYS A 150 -26.15 -11.71 15.68
CA LYS A 150 -25.98 -13.08 16.18
C LYS A 150 -25.42 -13.07 17.59
N GLU A 151 -25.55 -14.19 18.27
CA GLU A 151 -24.87 -14.39 19.55
C GLU A 151 -23.35 -14.23 19.40
N LEU A 152 -22.72 -13.64 20.39
CA LEU A 152 -21.30 -13.34 20.36
C LEU A 152 -20.43 -14.60 20.18
N SER A 153 -20.89 -15.76 20.70
CA SER A 153 -20.22 -17.06 20.58
C SER A 153 -20.03 -17.57 19.15
N VAL A 154 -20.87 -17.13 18.20
CA VAL A 154 -20.71 -17.46 16.77
C VAL A 154 -19.36 -16.98 16.21
N TYR A 155 -18.75 -15.97 16.85
CA TYR A 155 -17.49 -15.35 16.43
C TYR A 155 -16.30 -15.77 17.31
N ASP A 156 -16.41 -16.83 18.13
CA ASP A 156 -15.33 -17.23 19.04
C ASP A 156 -14.05 -17.62 18.31
N ASN A 157 -14.12 -18.38 17.23
CA ASN A 157 -12.95 -18.74 16.42
C ASN A 157 -12.26 -17.50 15.81
N LEU A 158 -13.06 -16.51 15.38
CA LEU A 158 -12.53 -15.26 14.86
C LEU A 158 -11.83 -14.46 15.97
N ALA A 159 -12.44 -14.39 17.14
CA ALA A 159 -11.86 -13.75 18.32
C ALA A 159 -10.54 -14.45 18.72
N ASP A 160 -10.53 -15.78 18.75
CA ASP A 160 -9.33 -16.58 19.03
C ASP A 160 -8.19 -16.24 18.06
N SER A 161 -8.49 -16.18 16.76
CA SER A 161 -7.49 -15.80 15.76
C SER A 161 -6.94 -14.38 16.00
N ALA A 162 -7.76 -13.47 16.51
CA ALA A 162 -7.35 -12.11 16.85
C ALA A 162 -6.44 -12.05 18.08
N TYR A 163 -6.79 -12.80 19.14
CA TYR A 163 -5.94 -12.97 20.32
C TYR A 163 -4.59 -13.60 19.97
N LEU A 164 -4.60 -14.63 19.14
CA LEU A 164 -3.38 -15.32 18.71
C LEU A 164 -2.46 -14.41 17.91
N ARG A 165 -3.00 -13.61 17.00
CA ARG A 165 -2.20 -12.62 16.27
C ARG A 165 -1.51 -11.63 17.20
N ALA A 166 -2.22 -11.12 18.19
CA ALA A 166 -1.63 -10.21 19.17
C ALA A 166 -0.54 -10.89 20.01
N LYS A 167 -0.77 -12.15 20.45
CA LYS A 167 0.22 -12.95 21.19
C LYS A 167 1.46 -13.25 20.33
N GLU A 168 1.28 -13.54 19.05
CA GLU A 168 2.36 -13.77 18.09
C GLU A 168 3.29 -12.55 18.00
N ASP A 169 2.73 -11.37 17.70
CA ASP A 169 3.52 -10.14 17.59
C ASP A 169 4.19 -9.77 18.93
N TYR A 170 3.53 -10.01 20.05
CA TYR A 170 4.04 -9.79 21.40
C TYR A 170 5.22 -10.72 21.72
N LEU A 171 5.06 -12.03 21.55
CA LEU A 171 6.09 -13.02 21.89
C LEU A 171 7.31 -12.91 20.98
N MET A 172 7.11 -12.79 19.68
CA MET A 172 8.23 -12.59 18.74
C MET A 172 8.96 -11.27 19.01
N GLY A 173 8.19 -10.18 19.19
CA GLY A 173 8.76 -8.85 19.44
C GLY A 173 9.62 -8.81 20.69
N ILE A 174 9.14 -9.34 21.80
CA ILE A 174 9.85 -9.32 23.10
C ILE A 174 11.06 -10.25 23.07
N ASN A 175 10.87 -11.52 22.72
CA ASN A 175 11.93 -12.51 22.83
C ASN A 175 13.06 -12.22 21.84
N PHE A 176 12.75 -11.97 20.59
CA PHE A 176 13.78 -11.73 19.58
C PHE A 176 14.49 -10.39 19.77
N SER A 177 13.79 -9.33 20.18
CA SER A 177 14.46 -8.06 20.49
C SER A 177 15.41 -8.20 21.67
N ARG A 178 15.02 -8.90 22.75
CA ARG A 178 15.84 -9.10 23.92
C ARG A 178 17.06 -9.98 23.64
N VAL A 179 16.88 -11.15 23.02
CA VAL A 179 18.01 -12.06 22.73
C VAL A 179 19.03 -11.43 21.77
N LEU A 180 18.56 -10.76 20.71
CA LEU A 180 19.45 -10.07 19.76
C LEU A 180 20.21 -8.92 20.43
N THR A 181 19.53 -8.16 21.30
CA THR A 181 20.15 -7.07 22.04
C THR A 181 21.24 -7.59 23.00
N LEU A 182 20.94 -8.64 23.76
CA LEU A 182 21.88 -9.23 24.70
C LEU A 182 23.11 -9.84 24.01
N ARG A 183 22.92 -10.45 22.83
CA ARG A 183 24.02 -11.08 22.07
C ARG A 183 24.82 -10.10 21.24
N TYR A 184 24.17 -9.15 20.58
CA TYR A 184 24.80 -8.31 19.55
C TYR A 184 24.71 -6.80 19.80
N GLY A 185 23.93 -6.35 20.79
CA GLY A 185 23.76 -4.92 21.09
C GLY A 185 25.08 -4.21 21.41
N ASN A 186 25.98 -4.83 22.18
CA ASN A 186 27.31 -4.31 22.47
C ASN A 186 28.17 -4.24 21.19
N SER A 187 28.13 -5.26 20.32
CA SER A 187 28.90 -5.24 19.08
C SER A 187 28.49 -4.08 18.18
N VAL A 188 27.16 -3.82 18.07
CA VAL A 188 26.63 -2.69 17.34
C VAL A 188 27.00 -1.35 17.96
N SER A 189 26.85 -1.21 19.29
CA SER A 189 27.16 0.02 20.03
C SER A 189 28.65 0.38 19.95
N ASN A 190 29.52 -0.60 20.15
CA ASN A 190 30.97 -0.41 20.07
C ASN A 190 31.42 -0.01 18.67
N TYR A 191 30.80 -0.63 17.64
CA TYR A 191 31.10 -0.29 16.24
C TYR A 191 30.74 1.16 15.92
N LEU A 192 29.56 1.62 16.39
CA LEU A 192 29.06 2.97 16.16
C LEU A 192 29.67 4.01 17.12
N ASN A 193 30.54 3.59 18.07
CA ASN A 193 31.05 4.42 19.14
C ASN A 193 29.91 5.17 19.87
N SER A 194 28.84 4.46 20.18
CA SER A 194 27.62 5.00 20.78
C SER A 194 27.33 4.35 22.13
N LYS A 195 26.38 4.95 22.87
CA LYS A 195 25.83 4.32 24.08
C LYS A 195 25.09 3.03 23.67
N TYR A 196 24.82 2.17 24.66
CA TYR A 196 24.09 0.91 24.47
C TYR A 196 22.94 1.01 23.50
N GLN A 197 22.92 0.12 22.49
CA GLN A 197 21.94 0.11 21.43
C GLN A 197 21.01 -1.11 21.59
N ALA A 198 19.76 -0.87 21.96
CA ALA A 198 18.75 -1.91 21.91
C ALA A 198 18.40 -2.24 20.46
N ILE A 199 18.35 -3.55 20.15
CA ILE A 199 17.91 -4.06 18.86
C ILE A 199 16.42 -4.33 18.94
N SER A 200 15.64 -3.56 18.18
CA SER A 200 14.20 -3.73 18.09
C SER A 200 13.83 -4.45 16.80
N VAL A 201 13.17 -5.58 16.92
CA VAL A 201 12.68 -6.37 15.79
C VAL A 201 11.21 -6.70 15.98
N GLY A 202 10.54 -7.01 14.89
CA GLY A 202 9.16 -7.44 14.87
C GLY A 202 8.81 -7.95 13.48
N ARG A 203 7.86 -8.83 13.37
CA ARG A 203 7.51 -9.58 12.16
C ARG A 203 7.42 -8.68 10.91
N VAL A 204 6.57 -7.67 10.92
CA VAL A 204 6.37 -6.78 9.76
C VAL A 204 7.48 -5.73 9.65
N MET A 205 7.85 -5.10 10.77
CA MET A 205 8.84 -4.03 10.80
C MET A 205 10.20 -4.47 10.25
N THR A 206 10.65 -5.66 10.60
CA THR A 206 11.94 -6.21 10.16
C THR A 206 11.90 -6.61 8.69
N CYS A 207 10.77 -7.12 8.20
CA CYS A 207 10.57 -7.39 6.78
C CYS A 207 10.68 -6.11 5.94
N VAL A 208 10.06 -5.01 6.37
CA VAL A 208 10.15 -3.70 5.70
C VAL A 208 11.61 -3.19 5.68
N LEU A 209 12.33 -3.31 6.79
CA LEU A 209 13.77 -3.00 6.82
C LEU A 209 14.53 -3.84 5.77
N GLY A 210 14.24 -5.13 5.70
CA GLY A 210 14.82 -6.05 4.72
C GLY A 210 14.60 -5.62 3.27
N MET A 211 13.36 -5.21 2.93
CA MET A 211 13.02 -4.73 1.59
C MET A 211 13.84 -3.47 1.21
N VAL A 212 13.97 -2.51 2.12
CA VAL A 212 14.70 -1.26 1.86
C VAL A 212 16.20 -1.50 1.75
N VAL A 213 16.79 -2.30 2.66
CA VAL A 213 18.24 -2.59 2.64
C VAL A 213 18.61 -3.38 1.37
N ARG A 214 17.85 -4.41 1.00
CA ARG A 214 18.10 -5.17 -0.24
C ARG A 214 18.05 -4.27 -1.47
N ARG A 215 17.04 -3.39 -1.57
CA ARG A 215 16.92 -2.42 -2.67
C ARG A 215 18.13 -1.48 -2.74
N GLU A 216 18.60 -0.98 -1.63
CA GLU A 216 19.77 -0.09 -1.60
C GLU A 216 21.05 -0.84 -2.00
N ARG A 217 21.23 -2.09 -1.54
CA ARG A 217 22.37 -2.93 -1.91
C ARG A 217 22.32 -3.31 -3.40
N GLU A 218 21.14 -3.62 -3.93
CA GLU A 218 20.92 -3.85 -5.36
C GLU A 218 21.33 -2.63 -6.20
N ILE A 219 20.92 -1.43 -5.79
CA ILE A 219 21.30 -0.17 -6.46
C ILE A 219 22.82 0.04 -6.44
N ARG A 220 23.47 -0.24 -5.31
CA ARG A 220 24.94 -0.04 -5.16
C ARG A 220 25.76 -1.06 -5.94
N SER A 221 25.28 -2.30 -6.03
CA SER A 221 25.94 -3.36 -6.79
C SER A 221 25.59 -3.35 -8.27
N PHE A 222 24.67 -2.48 -8.70
CA PHE A 222 24.22 -2.42 -10.08
C PHE A 222 25.34 -1.93 -11.00
N VAL A 223 25.65 -2.74 -11.99
CA VAL A 223 26.62 -2.39 -13.04
C VAL A 223 25.86 -1.85 -14.23
N LYS A 224 26.06 -0.58 -14.51
CA LYS A 224 25.51 0.06 -15.71
C LYS A 224 26.11 -0.58 -16.97
N THR A 225 25.25 -1.06 -17.84
CA THR A 225 25.63 -1.67 -19.11
C THR A 225 25.17 -0.76 -20.24
N PRO A 226 26.09 -0.27 -21.11
CA PRO A 226 25.70 0.46 -22.30
C PRO A 226 24.98 -0.45 -23.28
N PHE A 227 24.06 0.11 -24.04
CA PHE A 227 23.42 -0.59 -25.16
C PHE A 227 23.21 0.38 -26.33
N TYR A 228 23.17 -0.19 -27.54
CA TYR A 228 23.09 0.54 -28.79
C TYR A 228 21.91 0.01 -29.60
N ARG A 229 20.88 0.84 -29.77
CA ARG A 229 19.68 0.51 -30.56
C ARG A 229 19.82 1.13 -31.95
N VAL A 230 19.37 0.42 -32.97
CA VAL A 230 19.30 0.95 -34.33
C VAL A 230 17.89 1.43 -34.62
N LEU A 231 17.76 2.66 -35.05
CA LEU A 231 16.50 3.32 -35.41
C LEU A 231 16.52 3.64 -36.91
N SER A 232 15.41 3.38 -37.60
CA SER A 232 15.15 3.85 -38.94
C SER A 232 14.26 5.11 -38.89
N SER A 233 14.67 6.21 -39.47
CA SER A 233 13.81 7.38 -39.67
C SER A 233 13.05 7.22 -40.98
N ILE A 234 11.73 7.10 -40.90
CA ILE A 234 10.85 6.76 -42.02
C ILE A 234 9.98 7.96 -42.35
N ALA A 235 9.95 8.35 -43.66
CA ALA A 235 9.11 9.42 -44.14
C ALA A 235 7.74 8.88 -44.58
N LEU A 236 6.67 9.56 -44.20
CA LEU A 236 5.30 9.26 -44.59
C LEU A 236 4.45 10.53 -44.71
N GLU A 237 4.01 10.86 -45.92
CA GLU A 237 3.15 12.02 -46.23
C GLU A 237 3.64 13.37 -45.65
N GLY A 238 4.98 13.57 -45.61
CA GLY A 238 5.60 14.81 -45.07
C GLY A 238 5.91 14.79 -43.58
N GLU A 239 5.49 13.75 -42.87
CA GLU A 239 5.83 13.51 -41.48
C GLU A 239 6.93 12.45 -41.38
N HIS A 240 7.63 12.41 -40.22
CA HIS A 240 8.69 11.45 -39.95
C HIS A 240 8.42 10.68 -38.64
N PHE A 241 8.78 9.40 -38.62
CA PHE A 241 8.72 8.59 -37.42
C PHE A 241 9.86 7.56 -37.37
N ASP A 242 10.16 7.10 -36.16
CA ASP A 242 11.22 6.12 -35.95
C ASP A 242 10.67 4.68 -35.89
N GLY A 243 11.38 3.77 -36.55
CA GLY A 243 11.24 2.33 -36.35
C GLY A 243 12.43 1.79 -35.56
N GLU A 244 12.20 1.06 -34.46
CA GLU A 244 13.25 0.43 -33.66
C GLU A 244 13.52 -0.97 -34.17
N TRP A 245 14.77 -1.27 -34.53
CA TRP A 245 15.19 -2.60 -34.94
C TRP A 245 15.11 -3.63 -33.81
N ARG A 246 14.67 -4.86 -34.15
CA ARG A 246 14.69 -5.99 -33.24
C ARG A 246 15.19 -7.26 -33.93
N ALA A 247 16.03 -7.98 -33.22
CA ALA A 247 16.52 -9.30 -33.62
C ALA A 247 15.43 -10.37 -33.42
N VAL A 248 14.59 -10.52 -34.41
CA VAL A 248 13.53 -11.55 -34.45
C VAL A 248 13.93 -12.73 -35.32
N GLU A 249 13.16 -13.81 -35.29
CA GLU A 249 13.40 -14.98 -36.12
C GLU A 249 13.55 -14.59 -37.60
N GLY A 250 14.63 -15.06 -38.23
CA GLY A 250 15.00 -14.72 -39.60
C GLY A 250 15.94 -13.52 -39.75
N SER A 251 16.18 -12.71 -38.68
CA SER A 251 17.18 -11.66 -38.70
C SER A 251 18.59 -12.19 -38.46
N ARG A 252 19.61 -11.47 -38.96
CA ARG A 252 21.03 -11.86 -38.88
C ARG A 252 21.54 -12.06 -37.46
N TYR A 253 21.05 -11.26 -36.52
CA TYR A 253 21.49 -11.28 -35.12
C TYR A 253 20.51 -11.99 -34.18
N PHE A 254 19.56 -12.77 -34.69
CA PHE A 254 18.63 -13.50 -33.84
C PHE A 254 19.37 -14.41 -32.87
N GLN A 255 19.09 -14.31 -31.57
CA GLN A 255 19.75 -15.04 -30.47
C GLN A 255 21.29 -14.86 -30.42
N SER A 256 21.81 -13.77 -30.98
CA SER A 256 23.25 -13.51 -30.98
C SER A 256 23.76 -13.13 -29.59
N PRO A 257 24.96 -13.58 -29.17
CA PRO A 257 25.59 -13.15 -27.93
C PRO A 257 26.00 -11.68 -27.88
N TYR A 258 26.01 -11.01 -29.04
CA TYR A 258 26.30 -9.57 -29.16
C TYR A 258 25.15 -8.69 -28.69
N LEU A 259 23.98 -9.28 -28.48
CA LEU A 259 22.80 -8.53 -28.04
C LEU A 259 22.76 -8.39 -26.51
N TYR A 260 22.35 -7.19 -26.06
CA TYR A 260 21.94 -6.94 -24.69
C TYR A 260 20.53 -7.48 -24.44
N LYS A 261 19.62 -7.14 -25.36
CA LYS A 261 18.25 -7.66 -25.52
C LYS A 261 17.96 -7.74 -27.02
N GLU A 262 16.82 -8.25 -27.40
CA GLU A 262 16.40 -8.34 -28.81
C GLU A 262 16.51 -7.04 -29.61
N ASN A 263 16.46 -5.89 -28.94
CA ASN A 263 16.44 -4.54 -29.54
C ASN A 263 17.73 -3.72 -29.30
N GLY A 264 18.81 -4.33 -28.84
CA GLY A 264 20.01 -3.54 -28.56
C GLY A 264 21.29 -4.37 -28.50
N PHE A 265 22.35 -3.83 -29.09
CA PHE A 265 23.69 -4.40 -29.05
C PHE A 265 24.44 -4.00 -27.77
N LYS A 266 25.38 -4.85 -27.32
CA LYS A 266 26.30 -4.55 -26.22
C LYS A 266 27.42 -3.59 -26.63
N GLU A 267 27.81 -3.62 -27.92
CA GLU A 267 28.90 -2.81 -28.49
C GLU A 267 28.41 -2.08 -29.71
N LYS A 268 28.85 -0.82 -29.85
CA LYS A 268 28.47 0.09 -30.95
C LYS A 268 28.82 -0.46 -32.32
N LYS A 269 30.00 -1.12 -32.44
CA LYS A 269 30.50 -1.67 -33.71
C LYS A 269 29.51 -2.57 -34.43
N HIS A 270 28.73 -3.40 -33.65
CA HIS A 270 27.74 -4.29 -34.25
C HIS A 270 26.49 -3.55 -34.75
N ALA A 271 26.11 -2.47 -34.10
CA ALA A 271 25.07 -1.57 -34.62
C ALA A 271 25.53 -0.87 -35.91
N GLU A 272 26.80 -0.43 -35.96
CA GLU A 272 27.39 0.17 -37.14
C GLU A 272 27.56 -0.84 -38.32
N GLU A 273 27.87 -2.10 -38.01
CA GLU A 273 27.90 -3.20 -38.98
C GLU A 273 26.53 -3.47 -39.58
N LEU A 274 25.48 -3.50 -38.74
CA LEU A 274 24.10 -3.65 -39.20
C LEU A 274 23.70 -2.48 -40.13
N ILE A 275 23.98 -1.25 -39.74
CA ILE A 275 23.68 -0.05 -40.56
C ILE A 275 24.41 -0.12 -41.90
N ARG A 276 25.72 -0.38 -41.91
CA ARG A 276 26.48 -0.51 -43.13
C ARG A 276 25.95 -1.57 -44.10
N MET A 277 25.45 -2.68 -43.54
CA MET A 277 24.81 -3.72 -44.33
C MET A 277 23.52 -3.19 -44.98
N LEU A 278 22.67 -2.55 -44.21
CA LEU A 278 21.39 -2.04 -44.69
C LEU A 278 21.55 -0.90 -45.71
N GLU A 279 22.60 -0.05 -45.55
CA GLU A 279 22.94 1.03 -46.46
C GLU A 279 23.61 0.58 -47.77
N SER A 280 23.93 -0.71 -47.91
CA SER A 280 24.51 -1.27 -49.13
C SER A 280 23.55 -1.22 -50.33
N GLU A 281 22.26 -1.16 -50.09
CA GLU A 281 21.22 -0.98 -51.11
C GLU A 281 20.67 0.47 -51.09
N GLN A 282 20.69 1.14 -52.23
CA GLN A 282 20.20 2.52 -52.40
C GLN A 282 19.14 2.59 -53.50
N PRO A 283 18.11 3.42 -53.41
CA PRO A 283 17.74 4.28 -52.27
C PRO A 283 17.26 3.45 -51.05
N LEU A 284 17.52 3.97 -49.83
CA LEU A 284 17.05 3.35 -48.62
C LEU A 284 15.53 3.33 -48.60
N SER A 285 14.95 2.13 -48.50
CA SER A 285 13.51 1.94 -48.43
C SER A 285 13.19 0.75 -47.55
N CYS A 286 12.04 0.75 -46.92
CA CYS A 286 11.51 -0.37 -46.18
C CYS A 286 10.13 -0.78 -46.71
N ARG A 287 9.84 -2.06 -46.59
CA ARG A 287 8.56 -2.63 -46.95
C ARG A 287 7.70 -2.81 -45.72
N VAL A 288 6.45 -2.42 -45.77
CA VAL A 288 5.47 -2.68 -44.72
C VAL A 288 5.16 -4.18 -44.67
N GLU A 289 5.57 -4.83 -43.61
CA GLU A 289 5.26 -6.24 -43.37
C GLU A 289 3.89 -6.40 -42.69
N LYS A 290 3.62 -5.54 -41.69
CA LYS A 290 2.40 -5.64 -40.87
C LYS A 290 1.97 -4.28 -40.37
N VAL A 291 0.68 -4.01 -40.43
CA VAL A 291 0.00 -2.88 -39.77
C VAL A 291 -1.13 -3.43 -38.92
N GLU A 292 -1.13 -3.13 -37.63
CA GLU A 292 -2.22 -3.47 -36.73
C GLU A 292 -2.81 -2.22 -36.11
N CYS A 293 -4.09 -1.97 -36.41
CA CYS A 293 -4.85 -0.89 -35.82
C CYS A 293 -5.83 -1.46 -34.80
N LYS A 294 -5.70 -1.04 -33.53
CA LYS A 294 -6.57 -1.50 -32.43
C LYS A 294 -7.08 -0.33 -31.60
N LYS A 295 -8.36 -0.40 -31.20
CA LYS A 295 -8.88 0.49 -30.16
C LYS A 295 -8.60 -0.11 -28.79
N GLU A 296 -7.99 0.68 -27.90
CA GLU A 296 -7.74 0.32 -26.51
C GLU A 296 -8.61 1.17 -25.60
N ASN A 297 -9.48 0.52 -24.86
CA ASN A 297 -10.32 1.16 -23.86
C ASN A 297 -9.59 1.13 -22.50
N LYS A 298 -9.26 2.30 -21.97
CA LYS A 298 -8.67 2.44 -20.65
C LYS A 298 -9.73 2.84 -19.64
N ASN A 299 -10.16 1.88 -18.84
CA ASN A 299 -11.17 2.13 -17.80
C ASN A 299 -10.63 3.10 -16.72
N PRO A 300 -11.52 3.87 -16.07
CA PRO A 300 -11.18 4.60 -14.85
C PRO A 300 -10.48 3.70 -13.83
N PRO A 301 -9.47 4.21 -13.11
CA PRO A 301 -8.84 3.45 -12.06
C PRO A 301 -9.84 3.13 -10.94
N LEU A 302 -9.60 2.05 -10.19
CA LEU A 302 -10.37 1.74 -9.00
C LEU A 302 -10.31 2.89 -7.99
N LEU A 303 -11.27 2.96 -7.09
CA LEU A 303 -11.33 3.94 -6.01
C LEU A 303 -10.10 3.87 -5.10
N PHE A 304 -9.95 4.84 -4.22
CA PHE A 304 -8.88 4.83 -3.25
C PHE A 304 -9.18 3.91 -2.07
N ASN A 305 -8.22 3.04 -1.75
CA ASN A 305 -7.97 2.61 -0.39
C ASN A 305 -6.92 3.53 0.25
N LEU A 306 -6.58 3.29 1.51
CA LEU A 306 -5.62 4.14 2.20
C LEU A 306 -4.22 4.07 1.56
N ALA A 307 -3.72 2.90 1.18
CA ALA A 307 -2.39 2.72 0.62
C ALA A 307 -2.21 3.46 -0.71
N GLU A 308 -3.17 3.35 -1.62
CA GLU A 308 -3.12 4.06 -2.89
C GLU A 308 -3.23 5.57 -2.71
N LEU A 309 -4.09 6.03 -1.78
CA LEU A 309 -4.19 7.45 -1.46
C LEU A 309 -2.88 7.99 -0.89
N GLN A 310 -2.23 7.27 0.02
CA GLN A 310 -0.93 7.63 0.58
C GLN A 310 0.16 7.71 -0.49
N ASN A 311 0.17 6.78 -1.45
CA ASN A 311 1.10 6.81 -2.59
C ASN A 311 0.88 8.04 -3.48
N VAL A 312 -0.36 8.33 -3.83
CA VAL A 312 -0.72 9.49 -4.65
C VAL A 312 -0.39 10.79 -3.93
N CYS A 313 -0.73 10.93 -2.66
CA CYS A 313 -0.41 12.13 -1.86
C CYS A 313 1.10 12.32 -1.67
N SER A 314 1.86 11.23 -1.49
CA SER A 314 3.33 11.29 -1.43
C SER A 314 3.93 11.81 -2.75
N LYS A 315 3.38 11.42 -3.89
CA LYS A 315 3.82 11.90 -5.22
C LYS A 315 3.43 13.35 -5.48
N LEU A 316 2.16 13.72 -5.23
CA LEU A 316 1.63 15.05 -5.56
C LEU A 316 2.03 16.13 -4.56
N PHE A 317 1.99 15.81 -3.28
CA PHE A 317 2.12 16.81 -2.20
C PHE A 317 3.40 16.67 -1.39
N LYS A 318 4.20 15.61 -1.62
CA LYS A 318 5.42 15.30 -0.86
C LYS A 318 5.17 15.17 0.65
N ILE A 319 3.98 14.69 1.03
CA ILE A 319 3.63 14.41 2.42
C ILE A 319 3.82 12.92 2.74
N SER A 320 4.04 12.63 4.02
CA SER A 320 4.22 11.26 4.49
C SER A 320 2.90 10.49 4.54
N PRO A 321 2.94 9.14 4.54
CA PRO A 321 1.75 8.31 4.75
C PRO A 321 1.02 8.62 6.06
N ASP A 322 1.74 8.89 7.15
CA ASP A 322 1.18 9.29 8.45
C ASP A 322 0.41 10.63 8.34
N GLU A 323 1.00 11.61 7.65
CA GLU A 323 0.34 12.89 7.39
C GLU A 323 -0.90 12.74 6.51
N THR A 324 -0.83 11.90 5.48
CA THR A 324 -1.99 11.59 4.62
C THR A 324 -3.11 10.97 5.44
N LEU A 325 -2.80 10.00 6.30
CA LEU A 325 -3.79 9.39 7.20
C LEU A 325 -4.40 10.42 8.14
N ARG A 326 -3.58 11.29 8.76
CA ARG A 326 -4.07 12.35 9.65
C ARG A 326 -5.04 13.29 8.93
N ILE A 327 -4.70 13.73 7.71
CA ILE A 327 -5.56 14.58 6.88
C ILE A 327 -6.87 13.84 6.53
N THR A 328 -6.78 12.60 6.09
CA THR A 328 -7.97 11.84 5.69
C THR A 328 -8.87 11.53 6.88
N GLN A 329 -8.28 11.31 8.05
CA GLN A 329 -9.01 11.17 9.31
C GLN A 329 -9.74 12.47 9.69
N GLU A 330 -9.08 13.62 9.55
CA GLU A 330 -9.72 14.95 9.73
C GLU A 330 -10.89 15.14 8.77
N LEU A 331 -10.73 14.81 7.50
CA LEU A 331 -11.81 14.87 6.50
C LEU A 331 -12.99 13.95 6.87
N TYR A 332 -12.70 12.74 7.37
CA TYR A 332 -13.71 11.81 7.83
C TYR A 332 -14.48 12.36 9.05
N GLU A 333 -13.80 12.88 10.06
CA GLU A 333 -14.41 13.45 11.25
C GLU A 333 -15.29 14.69 10.94
N LYS A 334 -14.95 15.41 9.87
CA LYS A 334 -15.76 16.49 9.31
C LYS A 334 -16.87 16.02 8.35
N LYS A 335 -17.07 14.71 8.24
CA LYS A 335 -18.08 14.07 7.37
C LYS A 335 -17.90 14.35 5.87
N LEU A 336 -16.70 14.69 5.43
CA LEU A 336 -16.38 14.96 4.03
C LEU A 336 -16.13 13.68 3.23
N VAL A 337 -15.50 12.67 3.84
CA VAL A 337 -15.17 11.39 3.23
C VAL A 337 -15.60 10.22 4.13
N THR A 338 -15.61 9.02 3.57
CA THR A 338 -15.86 7.76 4.28
C THR A 338 -14.65 7.35 5.11
N TYR A 339 -14.77 6.29 5.90
CA TYR A 339 -13.74 5.84 6.81
C TYR A 339 -12.41 5.55 6.09
N PRO A 340 -11.28 6.13 6.54
CA PRO A 340 -10.04 6.12 5.77
C PRO A 340 -9.21 4.84 5.88
N ARG A 341 -9.37 4.04 6.94
CA ARG A 341 -8.54 2.85 7.16
C ARG A 341 -9.19 1.64 6.51
N THR A 342 -9.14 1.58 5.19
CA THR A 342 -9.68 0.49 4.39
C THR A 342 -8.64 -0.02 3.39
N ASP A 343 -8.63 -1.31 3.15
CA ASP A 343 -7.88 -1.95 2.07
C ASP A 343 -8.73 -2.13 0.80
N ALA A 344 -10.07 -1.94 0.89
CA ALA A 344 -10.97 -2.06 -0.25
C ALA A 344 -10.87 -0.87 -1.22
N ARG A 345 -10.96 -1.19 -2.51
CA ARG A 345 -10.95 -0.22 -3.63
C ARG A 345 -12.25 -0.20 -4.41
N VAL A 346 -13.30 -0.76 -3.84
CA VAL A 346 -14.62 -0.94 -4.44
C VAL A 346 -15.71 -0.47 -3.48
N LEU A 347 -16.92 -0.31 -4.00
CA LEU A 347 -18.12 0.00 -3.23
C LEU A 347 -18.84 -1.31 -2.87
N SER A 348 -19.64 -1.28 -1.78
CA SER A 348 -20.62 -2.31 -1.49
C SER A 348 -21.89 -2.11 -2.32
N SER A 349 -22.67 -3.18 -2.46
CA SER A 349 -23.99 -3.13 -3.11
C SER A 349 -24.96 -2.21 -2.38
N ALA A 350 -24.86 -2.11 -1.05
CA ALA A 350 -25.65 -1.21 -0.22
C ALA A 350 -25.34 0.27 -0.54
N VAL A 351 -24.05 0.62 -0.59
CA VAL A 351 -23.62 2.00 -0.93
C VAL A 351 -23.98 2.35 -2.38
N ALA A 352 -23.85 1.40 -3.31
CA ALA A 352 -24.18 1.62 -4.71
C ALA A 352 -25.65 2.03 -4.93
N LYS A 353 -26.59 1.51 -4.14
CA LYS A 353 -28.01 1.90 -4.18
C LYS A 353 -28.24 3.37 -3.81
N GLU A 354 -27.44 3.90 -2.88
CA GLU A 354 -27.59 5.27 -2.37
C GLU A 354 -26.60 6.26 -2.98
N ILE A 355 -25.75 5.84 -3.92
CA ILE A 355 -24.61 6.62 -4.46
C ILE A 355 -25.05 7.96 -5.08
N TYR A 356 -26.31 8.06 -5.52
CA TYR A 356 -26.91 9.29 -5.99
C TYR A 356 -26.79 10.43 -4.98
N LYS A 357 -26.93 10.12 -3.67
CA LYS A 357 -26.86 11.12 -2.58
C LYS A 357 -25.44 11.72 -2.52
N ASN A 358 -24.42 10.90 -2.68
CA ASN A 358 -23.03 11.33 -2.69
C ASN A 358 -22.74 12.27 -3.86
N ILE A 359 -23.15 11.89 -5.09
CA ILE A 359 -22.95 12.71 -6.30
C ILE A 359 -23.72 14.02 -6.19
N SER A 360 -25.01 13.96 -5.80
CA SER A 360 -25.87 15.14 -5.67
C SER A 360 -25.34 16.14 -4.64
N GLY A 361 -24.76 15.64 -3.52
CA GLY A 361 -24.15 16.48 -2.51
C GLY A 361 -22.94 17.27 -3.04
N LEU A 362 -22.23 16.75 -4.04
CA LEU A 362 -21.06 17.41 -4.64
C LEU A 362 -21.39 18.58 -5.59
N ARG A 363 -22.66 18.79 -5.98
CA ARG A 363 -23.06 19.91 -6.85
C ARG A 363 -22.60 21.28 -6.35
N ARG A 364 -22.42 21.45 -5.05
CA ARG A 364 -21.97 22.69 -4.41
C ARG A 364 -20.44 22.80 -4.31
N TYR A 365 -19.69 21.80 -4.79
CA TYR A 365 -18.24 21.80 -4.73
C TYR A 365 -17.64 22.44 -5.99
N LEU A 366 -17.24 23.70 -5.89
CA LEU A 366 -16.84 24.53 -7.03
C LEU A 366 -15.60 24.03 -7.79
N MET A 367 -14.74 23.19 -7.19
CA MET A 367 -13.50 22.74 -7.81
C MET A 367 -13.69 21.68 -8.92
N ILE A 368 -14.90 21.17 -9.07
CA ILE A 368 -15.23 20.15 -10.09
C ILE A 368 -16.11 20.72 -11.22
N ASP A 369 -16.28 22.04 -11.27
CA ASP A 369 -17.18 22.71 -12.23
C ASP A 369 -18.58 22.06 -12.20
N ASN A 370 -19.13 21.68 -13.36
CA ASN A 370 -20.46 21.04 -13.47
C ASN A 370 -20.40 19.50 -13.50
N ALA A 371 -19.24 18.87 -13.17
CA ALA A 371 -19.04 17.43 -13.31
C ALA A 371 -20.11 16.57 -12.61
N ALA A 372 -20.57 16.98 -11.41
CA ALA A 372 -21.62 16.28 -10.69
C ALA A 372 -22.97 16.30 -11.44
N ASP A 373 -23.33 17.44 -12.02
CA ASP A 373 -24.56 17.58 -12.79
C ASP A 373 -24.49 16.77 -14.09
N GLU A 374 -23.37 16.84 -14.80
CA GLU A 374 -23.15 16.06 -16.02
C GLU A 374 -23.28 14.54 -15.77
N ILE A 375 -22.67 14.03 -14.68
CA ILE A 375 -22.75 12.63 -14.29
C ILE A 375 -24.21 12.23 -13.93
N LEU A 376 -24.92 13.09 -13.22
CA LEU A 376 -26.33 12.84 -12.89
C LEU A 376 -27.22 12.82 -14.14
N GLN A 377 -26.95 13.66 -15.13
CA GLN A 377 -27.64 13.66 -16.43
C GLN A 377 -27.32 12.42 -17.25
N MET A 378 -26.07 11.97 -17.29
CA MET A 378 -25.68 10.71 -17.93
C MET A 378 -26.38 9.49 -17.33
N GLY A 379 -26.74 9.53 -16.06
CA GLY A 379 -27.47 8.46 -15.39
C GLY A 379 -26.67 7.16 -15.16
N SER A 380 -25.37 7.15 -15.43
CA SER A 380 -24.49 5.97 -15.34
C SER A 380 -24.41 5.39 -13.92
N TYR A 381 -24.60 6.22 -12.90
CA TYR A 381 -24.66 5.78 -11.50
C TYR A 381 -25.77 4.75 -11.22
N LYS A 382 -26.86 4.72 -12.04
CA LYS A 382 -27.96 3.75 -11.90
C LYS A 382 -27.54 2.31 -12.20
N THR A 383 -26.49 2.14 -12.97
CA THR A 383 -25.95 0.82 -13.37
C THR A 383 -24.63 0.47 -12.72
N ILE A 384 -24.12 1.32 -11.80
CA ILE A 384 -22.81 1.15 -11.19
C ILE A 384 -22.66 -0.21 -10.47
N ALA A 385 -23.72 -0.73 -9.89
CA ALA A 385 -23.74 -2.03 -9.22
C ALA A 385 -23.37 -3.22 -10.13
N LYS A 386 -23.48 -3.05 -11.46
CA LYS A 386 -23.12 -4.07 -12.46
C LYS A 386 -21.68 -3.93 -12.96
N THR A 387 -20.92 -3.00 -12.41
CA THR A 387 -19.56 -2.70 -12.87
C THR A 387 -18.49 -3.27 -11.93
N ARG A 388 -17.23 -3.25 -12.37
CA ARG A 388 -16.08 -3.63 -11.57
C ARG A 388 -15.85 -2.79 -10.29
N TYR A 389 -16.58 -1.70 -10.12
CA TYR A 389 -16.43 -0.78 -8.99
C TYR A 389 -17.31 -1.16 -7.79
N VAL A 390 -18.14 -2.19 -7.92
CA VAL A 390 -18.98 -2.74 -6.84
C VAL A 390 -18.69 -4.21 -6.69
N ASN A 391 -18.23 -4.62 -5.50
CA ASN A 391 -17.93 -6.04 -5.23
C ASN A 391 -17.86 -6.31 -3.72
N ASP A 392 -18.94 -6.82 -3.14
CA ASP A 392 -19.03 -7.12 -1.70
C ASP A 392 -17.97 -8.14 -1.23
N LYS A 393 -17.54 -9.06 -2.11
CA LYS A 393 -16.51 -10.08 -1.78
C LYS A 393 -15.10 -9.49 -1.56
N GLN A 394 -14.85 -8.27 -2.01
CA GLN A 394 -13.58 -7.56 -1.84
C GLN A 394 -13.60 -6.58 -0.66
N ILE A 395 -14.66 -6.60 0.12
CA ILE A 395 -14.82 -5.75 1.31
C ILE A 395 -14.73 -6.66 2.53
N THR A 396 -13.82 -6.34 3.45
CA THR A 396 -13.69 -7.01 4.74
C THR A 396 -14.45 -6.26 5.81
N ASP A 397 -14.07 -5.01 6.04
CA ASP A 397 -14.59 -4.17 7.13
C ASP A 397 -15.24 -2.88 6.60
N HIS A 398 -14.60 -2.26 5.60
CA HIS A 398 -15.01 -0.98 5.03
C HIS A 398 -14.79 -0.96 3.52
N TYR A 399 -15.68 -0.30 2.79
CA TYR A 399 -15.52 -0.02 1.37
C TYR A 399 -14.53 1.13 1.12
N ALA A 400 -14.27 1.46 -0.14
CA ALA A 400 -13.31 2.45 -0.57
C ALA A 400 -13.54 3.85 0.03
N ILE A 401 -12.48 4.67 0.05
CA ILE A 401 -12.54 6.08 0.45
C ILE A 401 -13.22 6.89 -0.65
N ILE A 402 -14.41 7.41 -0.36
CA ILE A 402 -15.19 8.26 -1.27
C ILE A 402 -15.71 9.52 -0.56
N PRO A 403 -16.05 10.59 -1.30
CA PRO A 403 -16.73 11.73 -0.72
C PRO A 403 -18.16 11.35 -0.30
N THR A 404 -18.60 11.89 0.81
CA THR A 404 -19.99 11.69 1.30
C THR A 404 -21.00 12.63 0.65
N GLY A 405 -20.53 13.72 0.03
CA GLY A 405 -21.36 14.81 -0.44
C GLY A 405 -21.84 15.77 0.68
N GLN A 406 -21.37 15.55 1.90
CA GLN A 406 -21.70 16.38 3.09
C GLN A 406 -20.47 17.18 3.54
N GLY A 407 -20.66 18.08 4.51
CA GLY A 407 -19.57 18.79 5.17
C GLY A 407 -18.87 19.88 4.34
N LEU A 408 -19.31 20.20 3.12
CA LEU A 408 -18.62 21.15 2.22
C LEU A 408 -18.46 22.56 2.81
N ASN A 409 -19.33 22.96 3.73
CA ASN A 409 -19.28 24.27 4.41
C ASN A 409 -18.01 24.42 5.27
N VAL A 410 -17.48 23.33 5.83
CA VAL A 410 -16.27 23.38 6.67
C VAL A 410 -14.98 23.23 5.85
N LEU A 411 -15.06 22.84 4.59
CA LEU A 411 -13.88 22.55 3.74
C LEU A 411 -12.97 23.78 3.60
N LYS A 412 -13.54 24.99 3.49
CA LYS A 412 -12.78 26.24 3.36
C LYS A 412 -11.95 26.58 4.61
N SER A 413 -12.32 26.07 5.78
CA SER A 413 -11.57 26.28 7.03
C SER A 413 -10.39 25.33 7.20
N LEU A 414 -10.28 24.30 6.35
CA LEU A 414 -9.19 23.33 6.40
C LEU A 414 -7.94 23.84 5.70
N SER A 415 -6.80 23.20 5.99
CA SER A 415 -5.54 23.52 5.32
C SER A 415 -5.64 23.35 3.80
N GLN A 416 -4.85 24.10 3.05
CA GLN A 416 -4.79 23.97 1.58
C GLN A 416 -4.46 22.53 1.16
N THR A 417 -3.57 21.84 1.89
CA THR A 417 -3.24 20.44 1.62
C THR A 417 -4.44 19.54 1.84
N SER A 418 -5.21 19.73 2.94
CA SER A 418 -6.44 18.98 3.20
C SER A 418 -7.47 19.17 2.09
N GLN A 419 -7.64 20.41 1.59
CA GLN A 419 -8.53 20.71 0.47
C GLN A 419 -8.11 20.00 -0.82
N ARG A 420 -6.80 19.97 -1.13
CA ARG A 420 -6.25 19.29 -2.31
C ARG A 420 -6.38 17.77 -2.21
N VAL A 421 -6.18 17.18 -1.03
CA VAL A 421 -6.42 15.75 -0.79
C VAL A 421 -7.89 15.42 -1.02
N TYR A 422 -8.81 16.26 -0.50
CA TYR A 422 -10.24 16.09 -0.74
C TYR A 422 -10.58 16.15 -2.23
N GLU A 423 -10.07 17.14 -2.98
CA GLU A 423 -10.27 17.23 -4.43
C GLU A 423 -9.77 15.97 -5.15
N THR A 424 -8.60 15.44 -4.76
CA THR A 424 -8.04 14.22 -5.34
C THR A 424 -8.98 13.02 -5.14
N ILE A 425 -9.58 12.89 -3.96
CA ILE A 425 -10.56 11.83 -3.66
C ILE A 425 -11.84 12.02 -4.49
N VAL A 426 -12.37 13.25 -4.55
CA VAL A 426 -13.59 13.57 -5.31
C VAL A 426 -13.41 13.26 -6.80
N ARG A 427 -12.30 13.69 -7.40
CA ARG A 427 -12.04 13.43 -8.83
C ARG A 427 -11.91 11.95 -9.13
N ARG A 428 -11.22 11.19 -8.31
CA ARG A 428 -11.13 9.73 -8.45
C ARG A 428 -12.52 9.08 -8.36
N PHE A 429 -13.36 9.54 -7.46
CA PHE A 429 -14.74 9.06 -7.30
C PHE A 429 -15.61 9.37 -8.52
N LEU A 430 -15.56 10.58 -9.05
CA LEU A 430 -16.37 10.97 -10.21
C LEU A 430 -15.98 10.19 -11.47
N CYS A 431 -14.70 9.85 -11.64
CA CYS A 431 -14.21 9.11 -12.80
C CYS A 431 -14.90 7.77 -13.01
N ILE A 432 -15.31 7.05 -11.94
CA ILE A 432 -15.90 5.70 -12.10
C ILE A 432 -17.28 5.70 -12.78
N PHE A 433 -17.94 6.85 -12.86
CA PHE A 433 -19.22 7.04 -13.51
C PHE A 433 -19.10 7.45 -14.97
N CYS A 434 -17.88 7.63 -15.47
CA CYS A 434 -17.61 8.09 -16.83
C CYS A 434 -17.20 6.92 -17.73
N PRO A 435 -17.40 7.06 -19.05
CA PRO A 435 -16.92 6.06 -19.99
C PRO A 435 -15.38 5.93 -19.95
N PRO A 436 -14.83 4.82 -20.42
CA PRO A 436 -13.39 4.65 -20.55
C PRO A 436 -12.80 5.71 -21.50
N ALA A 437 -11.53 6.03 -21.32
CA ALA A 437 -10.77 6.74 -22.33
C ALA A 437 -10.45 5.79 -23.48
N VAL A 438 -10.66 6.24 -24.71
CA VAL A 438 -10.44 5.43 -25.91
C VAL A 438 -9.18 5.92 -26.62
N TYR A 439 -8.24 5.01 -26.79
CA TYR A 439 -7.02 5.24 -27.53
C TYR A 439 -7.02 4.45 -28.83
N GLN A 440 -6.57 5.08 -29.89
CA GLN A 440 -6.19 4.38 -31.11
C GLN A 440 -4.72 3.98 -31.01
N LYS A 441 -4.45 2.68 -31.13
CA LYS A 441 -3.09 2.14 -31.25
C LYS A 441 -2.83 1.72 -32.68
N VAL A 442 -1.63 2.03 -33.19
CA VAL A 442 -1.12 1.52 -34.44
C VAL A 442 0.24 0.91 -34.18
N ASN A 443 0.38 -0.38 -34.46
CA ASN A 443 1.67 -1.06 -34.44
C ASN A 443 2.05 -1.35 -35.90
N LEU A 444 3.20 -0.85 -36.30
CA LEU A 444 3.77 -1.00 -37.62
C LEU A 444 5.03 -1.86 -37.54
N VAL A 445 5.15 -2.82 -38.43
CA VAL A 445 6.39 -3.59 -38.65
C VAL A 445 6.81 -3.34 -40.10
N THR A 446 8.02 -2.82 -40.24
CA THR A 446 8.66 -2.62 -41.54
C THR A 446 9.88 -3.52 -41.68
N GLU A 447 10.23 -3.90 -42.88
CA GLU A 447 11.33 -4.81 -43.21
C GLU A 447 12.28 -4.19 -44.20
N MET A 448 13.60 -4.26 -43.93
CA MET A 448 14.71 -3.98 -44.84
C MET A 448 15.65 -5.20 -44.84
N GLN A 449 15.92 -5.83 -45.99
CA GLN A 449 16.87 -6.94 -46.12
C GLN A 449 16.67 -8.05 -45.06
N LYS A 450 15.42 -8.40 -44.76
CA LYS A 450 14.98 -9.36 -43.70
C LYS A 450 15.14 -8.86 -42.25
N GLU A 451 15.67 -7.68 -42.04
CA GLU A 451 15.75 -7.04 -40.73
C GLU A 451 14.47 -6.24 -40.47
N LYS A 452 13.89 -6.40 -39.25
CA LYS A 452 12.60 -5.83 -38.91
C LYS A 452 12.71 -4.65 -37.96
N PHE A 453 11.91 -3.62 -38.26
CA PHE A 453 11.80 -2.40 -37.47
C PHE A 453 10.38 -2.26 -36.97
N PHE A 454 10.25 -1.92 -35.71
CA PHE A 454 8.97 -1.85 -35.00
C PHE A 454 8.68 -0.40 -34.58
N SER A 455 7.49 0.07 -34.92
CA SER A 455 6.99 1.39 -34.51
C SER A 455 5.63 1.23 -33.83
N GLY A 456 5.46 1.83 -32.67
CA GLY A 456 4.21 1.81 -31.92
C GLY A 456 3.69 3.23 -31.67
N PHE A 457 2.40 3.46 -31.94
CA PHE A 457 1.76 4.77 -31.79
C PHE A 457 0.51 4.64 -30.95
N LYS A 458 0.25 5.66 -30.14
CA LYS A 458 -0.94 5.71 -29.30
C LYS A 458 -1.50 7.12 -29.24
N VAL A 459 -2.72 7.29 -29.74
CA VAL A 459 -3.40 8.58 -29.79
C VAL A 459 -4.72 8.51 -29.03
N LEU A 460 -4.98 9.49 -28.18
CA LEU A 460 -6.25 9.63 -27.46
C LEU A 460 -7.34 10.08 -28.47
N GLN A 461 -8.38 9.26 -28.62
CA GLN A 461 -9.54 9.55 -29.46
C GLN A 461 -10.70 10.15 -28.66
N GLU A 462 -10.99 9.55 -27.50
CA GLU A 462 -12.05 9.99 -26.62
C GLU A 462 -11.49 10.13 -25.20
N GLU A 463 -11.65 11.30 -24.60
CA GLU A 463 -11.14 11.57 -23.26
C GLU A 463 -11.81 10.71 -22.19
N GLY A 464 -13.11 10.41 -22.34
CA GLY A 464 -13.86 9.68 -21.33
C GLY A 464 -13.69 10.28 -19.94
N TYR A 465 -13.32 9.44 -18.96
CA TYR A 465 -13.09 9.87 -17.59
C TYR A 465 -11.93 10.86 -17.39
N LEU A 466 -10.98 10.94 -18.34
CA LEU A 466 -9.82 11.85 -18.23
C LEU A 466 -10.26 13.30 -18.16
N LYS A 467 -11.42 13.66 -18.72
CA LYS A 467 -12.03 15.00 -18.60
C LYS A 467 -12.11 15.44 -17.13
N TYR A 468 -12.37 14.52 -16.21
CA TYR A 468 -12.59 14.81 -14.79
C TYR A 468 -11.40 14.44 -13.88
N ALA A 469 -10.43 13.69 -14.41
CA ALA A 469 -9.32 13.14 -13.64
C ALA A 469 -8.28 14.19 -13.21
N THR A 470 -8.17 15.32 -13.94
CA THR A 470 -7.13 16.33 -13.70
C THR A 470 -7.51 17.25 -12.56
N ASN A 471 -6.67 17.30 -11.52
CA ASN A 471 -6.86 18.20 -10.39
C ASN A 471 -6.73 19.68 -10.79
N SER A 472 -7.50 20.57 -10.15
CA SER A 472 -7.52 22.01 -10.43
C SER A 472 -6.14 22.67 -10.26
N PHE A 473 -5.35 22.21 -9.30
CA PHE A 473 -4.00 22.70 -9.01
C PHE A 473 -2.94 22.15 -9.99
N ALA A 474 -3.23 21.12 -10.79
CA ALA A 474 -2.32 20.58 -11.82
C ALA A 474 -2.44 21.30 -13.18
N ARG A 475 -3.46 22.13 -13.38
CA ARG A 475 -3.72 22.81 -14.66
C ARG A 475 -2.65 23.84 -15.06
N LYS A 476 -1.74 24.23 -14.15
CA LYS A 476 -0.68 25.23 -14.44
C LYS A 476 0.58 24.66 -15.11
N SER A 477 0.73 23.35 -15.27
CA SER A 477 1.91 22.71 -15.85
C SER A 477 1.59 21.85 -17.06
N ALA A 478 0.90 22.43 -18.05
CA ALA A 478 0.67 21.74 -19.33
C ALA A 478 1.98 21.41 -20.10
N ALA A 479 3.08 22.11 -19.76
CA ALA A 479 4.43 21.82 -20.29
C ALA A 479 5.10 20.58 -19.65
N ASP A 480 4.65 20.11 -18.46
CA ASP A 480 5.24 18.96 -17.76
C ASP A 480 4.54 17.62 -18.09
N ARG A 481 3.48 17.62 -18.89
CA ARG A 481 2.76 16.37 -19.26
C ARG A 481 3.59 15.40 -20.09
N SER A 482 4.62 15.87 -20.76
CA SER A 482 5.57 15.04 -21.53
C SER A 482 6.62 14.34 -20.65
N GLN A 483 6.81 14.77 -19.39
CA GLN A 483 7.82 14.18 -18.49
C GLN A 483 7.23 13.20 -17.45
N GLU A 484 5.91 13.23 -17.18
CA GLU A 484 5.28 12.29 -16.22
C GLU A 484 4.88 10.94 -16.85
N SER A 485 4.90 10.81 -18.16
CA SER A 485 4.84 9.51 -18.85
C SER A 485 6.19 8.75 -18.85
N GLY A 486 7.13 9.15 -18.00
CA GLY A 486 8.42 8.49 -17.79
C GLY A 486 8.32 7.06 -17.24
N LYS A 487 7.69 6.20 -18.01
CA LYS A 487 8.09 4.81 -18.14
C LYS A 487 9.04 4.78 -19.34
N GLU A 488 10.32 4.64 -19.05
CA GLU A 488 11.38 4.39 -20.03
C GLU A 488 11.14 3.14 -20.89
N ASP A 489 10.00 2.47 -20.73
CA ASP A 489 9.56 1.27 -21.44
C ASP A 489 8.23 1.43 -22.21
N SER A 490 7.70 2.63 -22.42
CA SER A 490 6.60 2.77 -23.37
C SER A 490 7.16 2.81 -24.79
N GLU A 491 7.13 1.66 -25.46
CA GLU A 491 7.46 1.49 -26.90
C GLU A 491 6.52 2.29 -27.83
N GLU A 492 5.60 3.08 -27.27
CA GLU A 492 4.56 3.80 -28.00
C GLU A 492 4.81 5.30 -27.98
N ALA A 493 5.06 5.87 -29.14
CA ALA A 493 5.18 7.31 -29.34
C ALA A 493 3.79 7.97 -29.39
N SER A 494 3.66 9.19 -28.84
CA SER A 494 2.51 10.03 -29.15
C SER A 494 2.70 10.61 -30.57
N CYS A 495 1.71 10.47 -31.44
CA CYS A 495 1.73 11.10 -32.74
C CYS A 495 0.53 12.04 -32.88
N ASP A 496 0.60 12.95 -33.84
CA ASP A 496 -0.54 13.78 -34.17
C ASP A 496 -1.60 13.03 -34.99
N VAL A 497 -2.74 13.67 -35.23
CA VAL A 497 -3.86 13.07 -35.95
C VAL A 497 -3.54 12.87 -37.43
N GLN A 498 -2.63 13.70 -38.03
CA GLN A 498 -2.27 13.61 -39.44
C GLN A 498 -1.45 12.36 -39.68
N LEU A 499 -0.39 12.15 -38.89
CA LEU A 499 0.43 10.95 -38.95
C LEU A 499 -0.38 9.69 -38.65
N LEU A 500 -1.27 9.75 -37.65
CA LEU A 500 -2.15 8.61 -37.36
C LEU A 500 -3.01 8.19 -38.54
N ASN A 501 -3.63 9.16 -39.24
CA ASN A 501 -4.46 8.91 -40.40
C ASN A 501 -3.63 8.37 -41.59
N ALA A 502 -2.40 8.83 -41.78
CA ALA A 502 -1.47 8.32 -42.78
C ALA A 502 -1.10 6.85 -42.47
N LEU A 503 -0.74 6.56 -41.22
CA LEU A 503 -0.39 5.22 -40.77
C LEU A 503 -1.55 4.20 -40.93
N GLN A 504 -2.79 4.62 -40.71
CA GLN A 504 -3.98 3.77 -40.88
C GLN A 504 -4.28 3.41 -42.36
N ARG A 505 -3.79 4.20 -43.32
CA ARG A 505 -3.93 3.94 -44.74
C ARG A 505 -2.93 2.95 -45.31
N LEU A 506 -1.83 2.71 -44.58
CA LEU A 506 -0.77 1.79 -45.02
C LEU A 506 -1.31 0.37 -45.15
N LYS A 507 -0.84 -0.33 -46.16
CA LYS A 507 -1.12 -1.72 -46.46
C LYS A 507 0.15 -2.57 -46.45
N LYS A 508 -0.02 -3.85 -46.26
CA LYS A 508 1.08 -4.80 -46.39
C LYS A 508 1.69 -4.69 -47.79
N ASN A 509 3.01 -4.67 -47.85
CA ASN A 509 3.86 -4.50 -49.02
C ASN A 509 3.98 -3.05 -49.53
N ASP A 510 3.39 -2.06 -48.90
CA ASP A 510 3.71 -0.66 -49.24
C ASP A 510 5.20 -0.39 -49.01
N ILE A 511 5.81 0.41 -49.91
CA ILE A 511 7.22 0.79 -49.81
C ILE A 511 7.29 2.21 -49.24
N LEU A 512 8.07 2.38 -48.17
CA LEU A 512 8.29 3.66 -47.52
C LEU A 512 9.75 4.08 -47.67
N THR A 513 9.99 5.36 -47.83
CA THR A 513 11.36 5.93 -47.88
C THR A 513 11.93 5.97 -46.48
N VAL A 514 13.18 5.55 -46.34
CA VAL A 514 13.96 5.66 -45.10
C VAL A 514 15.00 6.76 -45.33
N ASP A 515 14.92 7.83 -44.54
CA ASP A 515 15.81 8.99 -44.68
C ASP A 515 17.18 8.73 -44.05
N ALA A 516 17.20 8.02 -42.93
CA ALA A 516 18.43 7.72 -42.20
C ALA A 516 18.29 6.51 -41.30
N LEU A 517 19.43 5.86 -41.02
CA LEU A 517 19.59 4.89 -39.97
C LEU A 517 20.47 5.50 -38.86
N ASN A 518 19.98 5.47 -37.62
CA ASN A 518 20.65 6.14 -36.52
C ASN A 518 20.90 5.15 -35.35
N ILE A 519 21.96 5.38 -34.58
CA ILE A 519 22.24 4.64 -33.38
C ILE A 519 21.77 5.48 -32.18
N LYS A 520 20.82 4.93 -31.40
CA LYS A 520 20.42 5.47 -30.12
C LYS A 520 21.22 4.79 -29.02
N GLU A 521 22.13 5.52 -28.41
CA GLU A 521 22.91 5.05 -27.25
C GLU A 521 22.09 5.19 -25.96
N GLY A 522 22.19 4.19 -25.11
CA GLY A 522 21.56 4.19 -23.79
C GLY A 522 22.39 3.42 -22.76
N GLU A 523 22.05 3.56 -21.51
CA GLU A 523 22.58 2.77 -20.39
C GLU A 523 21.46 2.19 -19.56
N THR A 524 21.68 0.99 -19.06
CA THR A 524 20.77 0.41 -18.06
C THR A 524 20.80 1.24 -16.79
N SER A 525 19.64 1.38 -16.13
CA SER A 525 19.52 2.10 -14.87
C SER A 525 19.20 1.15 -13.72
N PRO A 526 19.68 1.42 -12.49
CA PRO A 526 19.33 0.63 -11.33
C PRO A 526 17.85 0.82 -11.00
N PRO A 527 17.25 -0.12 -10.23
CA PRO A 527 15.88 0.02 -9.77
C PRO A 527 15.74 1.29 -8.91
N LYS A 528 14.58 1.96 -8.99
CA LYS A 528 14.32 3.17 -8.22
C LYS A 528 14.24 2.87 -6.72
N ARG A 529 14.78 3.76 -5.88
CA ARG A 529 14.59 3.71 -4.43
C ARG A 529 13.11 3.83 -4.09
N TYR A 530 12.72 3.20 -2.98
CA TYR A 530 11.39 3.43 -2.43
C TYR A 530 11.26 4.87 -1.95
N ASN A 531 10.12 5.48 -2.22
CA ASN A 531 9.63 6.62 -1.46
C ASN A 531 8.56 6.14 -0.45
N SER A 532 8.16 7.01 0.47
CA SER A 532 7.23 6.64 1.53
C SER A 532 5.91 6.05 1.00
N GLY A 533 5.36 6.61 -0.07
CA GLY A 533 4.13 6.11 -0.70
C GLY A 533 4.34 4.79 -1.44
N SER A 534 5.41 4.65 -2.25
CA SER A 534 5.70 3.40 -2.94
C SER A 534 6.07 2.26 -1.98
N MET A 535 6.62 2.57 -0.80
CA MET A 535 6.87 1.58 0.25
C MET A 535 5.56 1.03 0.83
N ILE A 536 4.58 1.88 1.08
CA ILE A 536 3.25 1.44 1.53
C ILE A 536 2.61 0.49 0.50
N LEU A 537 2.67 0.84 -0.80
CA LEU A 537 2.19 -0.07 -1.86
C LEU A 537 2.99 -1.37 -1.95
N ALA A 538 4.30 -1.32 -1.73
CA ALA A 538 5.13 -2.52 -1.70
C ALA A 538 4.76 -3.43 -0.52
N MET A 539 4.40 -2.86 0.64
CA MET A 539 3.88 -3.63 1.78
C MET A 539 2.52 -4.27 1.45
N GLU A 540 1.61 -3.53 0.82
CA GLU A 540 0.31 -4.04 0.37
C GLU A 540 0.45 -5.17 -0.66
N ASN A 541 1.42 -5.05 -1.55
CA ASN A 541 1.67 -6.02 -2.63
C ASN A 541 2.82 -6.99 -2.31
N ALA A 542 3.21 -7.15 -1.04
CA ALA A 542 4.35 -7.97 -0.63
C ALA A 542 4.23 -9.44 -1.05
N GLY A 543 3.02 -9.92 -1.31
CA GLY A 543 2.78 -11.25 -1.88
C GLY A 543 3.49 -11.49 -3.21
N GLN A 544 3.75 -10.45 -4.01
CA GLN A 544 4.50 -10.59 -5.27
C GLN A 544 5.97 -11.02 -5.07
N LEU A 545 6.50 -10.87 -3.85
CA LEU A 545 7.86 -11.30 -3.49
C LEU A 545 7.92 -12.76 -3.03
N ILE A 546 6.79 -13.44 -2.92
CA ILE A 546 6.67 -14.83 -2.46
C ILE A 546 6.58 -15.74 -3.67
N GLU A 547 7.49 -16.73 -3.76
CA GLU A 547 7.50 -17.72 -4.84
C GLU A 547 6.40 -18.76 -4.67
N ASP A 548 6.14 -19.19 -3.43
CA ASP A 548 5.10 -20.16 -3.10
C ASP A 548 3.70 -19.58 -3.38
N GLU A 549 2.95 -20.23 -4.27
CA GLU A 549 1.64 -19.74 -4.71
C GLU A 549 0.58 -19.76 -3.60
N GLU A 550 0.63 -20.76 -2.72
CA GLU A 550 -0.32 -20.88 -1.62
C GLU A 550 -0.09 -19.79 -0.57
N LEU A 551 1.16 -19.55 -0.18
CA LEU A 551 1.52 -18.45 0.72
C LEU A 551 1.27 -17.07 0.08
N ARG A 552 1.52 -16.95 -1.23
CA ARG A 552 1.20 -15.73 -1.98
C ARG A 552 -0.29 -15.43 -1.95
N ALA A 553 -1.13 -16.44 -2.15
CA ALA A 553 -2.58 -16.31 -2.13
C ALA A 553 -3.08 -15.84 -0.75
N GLN A 554 -2.44 -16.25 0.34
CA GLN A 554 -2.83 -15.93 1.72
C GLN A 554 -2.74 -14.43 2.03
N ILE A 555 -1.77 -13.72 1.48
CA ILE A 555 -1.62 -12.26 1.68
C ILE A 555 -1.98 -11.45 0.43
N LYS A 556 -2.64 -12.08 -0.55
CA LYS A 556 -3.11 -11.39 -1.74
C LYS A 556 -4.21 -10.40 -1.36
N GLY A 557 -3.96 -9.12 -1.60
CA GLY A 557 -4.89 -8.03 -1.31
C GLY A 557 -4.78 -7.45 0.10
N SER A 558 -4.19 -8.16 1.07
CA SER A 558 -3.91 -7.63 2.42
C SER A 558 -2.45 -7.24 2.61
N GLY A 559 -1.51 -7.95 1.99
CA GLY A 559 -0.07 -7.70 2.09
C GLY A 559 0.49 -7.96 3.49
N ILE A 560 1.55 -7.23 3.86
CA ILE A 560 2.14 -7.24 5.20
C ILE A 560 1.75 -5.96 5.96
N GLY A 561 1.38 -6.11 7.22
CA GLY A 561 0.75 -5.06 8.01
C GLY A 561 -0.65 -4.72 7.51
N THR A 562 -1.44 -4.06 8.35
CA THR A 562 -2.79 -3.59 7.99
C THR A 562 -2.76 -2.14 7.51
N SER A 563 -3.82 -1.69 6.85
CA SER A 563 -4.03 -0.27 6.50
C SER A 563 -3.81 0.66 7.69
N ALA A 564 -4.19 0.22 8.90
CA ALA A 564 -4.02 0.99 10.13
C ALA A 564 -2.55 1.10 10.58
N THR A 565 -1.71 0.09 10.33
CA THR A 565 -0.37 -0.03 10.95
C THR A 565 0.80 0.29 10.03
N ARG A 566 0.64 0.19 8.70
CA ARG A 566 1.74 0.38 7.73
C ARG A 566 2.48 1.71 7.89
N ALA A 567 1.73 2.81 8.01
CA ALA A 567 2.32 4.15 8.17
C ALA A 567 3.09 4.29 9.50
N GLU A 568 2.56 3.72 10.58
CA GLU A 568 3.20 3.75 11.90
C GLU A 568 4.47 2.89 11.95
N ILE A 569 4.47 1.73 11.29
CA ILE A 569 5.66 0.88 11.14
C ILE A 569 6.78 1.66 10.45
N LEU A 570 6.46 2.35 9.36
CA LEU A 570 7.44 3.15 8.63
C LEU A 570 7.96 4.32 9.47
N LYS A 571 7.07 5.02 10.17
CA LYS A 571 7.42 6.09 11.12
C LYS A 571 8.30 5.57 12.25
N LYS A 572 8.00 4.39 12.81
CA LYS A 572 8.81 3.75 13.85
C LYS A 572 10.21 3.44 13.34
N LEU A 573 10.37 2.85 12.16
CA LEU A 573 11.68 2.56 11.57
C LEU A 573 12.53 3.82 11.37
N VAL A 574 11.91 4.94 11.02
CA VAL A 574 12.60 6.24 10.93
C VAL A 574 12.95 6.79 12.32
N SER A 575 12.04 6.69 13.30
CA SER A 575 12.26 7.22 14.65
C SER A 575 13.37 6.48 15.40
N ILE A 576 13.47 5.16 15.24
CA ILE A 576 14.57 4.35 15.81
C ILE A 576 15.85 4.38 14.96
N LYS A 577 15.87 5.21 13.91
CA LYS A 577 17.03 5.45 13.03
C LYS A 577 17.51 4.21 12.25
N TYR A 578 16.64 3.26 11.97
CA TYR A 578 16.97 2.17 11.03
C TYR A 578 16.84 2.65 9.59
N LEU A 579 15.86 3.51 9.32
CA LEU A 579 15.67 4.15 8.03
C LEU A 579 15.82 5.68 8.14
N SER A 580 16.16 6.31 7.04
CA SER A 580 16.16 7.76 6.85
C SER A 580 15.11 8.13 5.81
N LEU A 581 14.37 9.20 6.08
CA LEU A 581 13.36 9.75 5.19
C LEU A 581 13.75 11.17 4.77
N ASN A 582 13.94 11.38 3.48
CA ASN A 582 14.09 12.72 2.92
C ASN A 582 12.72 13.41 2.85
N LYS A 583 12.51 14.43 3.67
CA LYS A 583 11.21 15.13 3.77
C LYS A 583 10.77 15.83 2.47
N LYS A 584 11.72 16.27 1.62
CA LYS A 584 11.39 16.97 0.36
C LYS A 584 11.00 16.00 -0.76
N THR A 585 11.72 14.89 -0.88
CA THR A 585 11.50 13.91 -1.96
C THR A 585 10.69 12.70 -1.53
N GLN A 586 10.48 12.54 -0.22
CA GLN A 586 9.89 11.36 0.40
C GLN A 586 10.68 10.05 0.15
N VAL A 587 11.90 10.13 -0.36
CA VAL A 587 12.76 8.96 -0.59
C VAL A 587 13.23 8.38 0.74
N ILE A 588 13.18 7.05 0.84
CA ILE A 588 13.60 6.26 1.98
C ILE A 588 14.92 5.57 1.63
N THR A 589 15.88 5.63 2.57
CA THR A 589 17.15 4.91 2.49
C THR A 589 17.45 4.25 3.84
N PRO A 590 18.22 3.16 3.89
CA PRO A 590 18.70 2.65 5.16
C PRO A 590 19.72 3.63 5.75
N THR A 591 19.87 3.58 7.07
CA THR A 591 21.03 4.18 7.76
C THR A 591 22.10 3.09 7.96
N LEU A 592 23.31 3.48 8.37
CA LEU A 592 24.32 2.50 8.76
C LEU A 592 23.81 1.56 9.85
N LEU A 593 23.16 2.11 10.90
CA LEU A 593 22.52 1.29 11.94
C LEU A 593 21.51 0.32 11.34
N GLY A 594 20.66 0.77 10.42
CA GLY A 594 19.66 -0.09 9.79
C GLY A 594 20.28 -1.25 9.00
N GLU A 595 21.38 -1.01 8.28
CA GLU A 595 22.10 -2.10 7.59
C GLU A 595 22.76 -3.06 8.57
N MET A 596 23.35 -2.54 9.66
CA MET A 596 23.92 -3.40 10.70
C MET A 596 22.86 -4.29 11.36
N ILE A 597 21.68 -3.74 11.66
CA ILE A 597 20.57 -4.53 12.21
C ILE A 597 20.08 -5.57 11.18
N PHE A 598 19.99 -5.22 9.90
CA PHE A 598 19.71 -6.16 8.85
C PHE A 598 20.70 -7.34 8.86
N ASP A 599 21.98 -7.06 8.93
CA ASP A 599 23.04 -8.10 8.96
C ASP A 599 22.95 -8.98 10.19
N VAL A 600 22.69 -8.39 11.37
CA VAL A 600 22.45 -9.14 12.62
C VAL A 600 21.28 -10.11 12.45
N VAL A 601 20.15 -9.63 11.93
CA VAL A 601 18.96 -10.48 11.72
C VAL A 601 19.20 -11.52 10.63
N ASN A 602 19.90 -11.15 9.55
CA ASN A 602 20.19 -12.06 8.44
C ASN A 602 21.08 -13.25 8.87
N CYS A 603 22.04 -13.02 9.79
CA CYS A 603 22.86 -14.08 10.35
C CYS A 603 22.13 -14.93 11.40
N SER A 604 21.11 -14.40 12.06
CA SER A 604 20.45 -15.02 13.22
C SER A 604 19.04 -15.53 12.93
N ILE A 605 18.07 -14.65 12.67
CA ILE A 605 16.67 -14.99 12.44
C ILE A 605 16.24 -14.49 11.06
N ARG A 606 16.88 -15.00 10.02
CA ARG A 606 16.72 -14.53 8.63
C ARG A 606 15.27 -14.48 8.16
N GLN A 607 14.41 -15.35 8.67
CA GLN A 607 12.99 -15.41 8.28
C GLN A 607 12.24 -14.12 8.55
N LEU A 608 12.63 -13.35 9.57
CA LEU A 608 12.02 -12.03 9.87
C LEU A 608 12.22 -11.00 8.76
N LEU A 609 13.19 -11.19 7.88
CA LEU A 609 13.46 -10.27 6.76
C LEU A 609 12.58 -10.52 5.53
N ASN A 610 11.78 -11.58 5.53
CA ASN A 610 11.01 -12.04 4.38
C ASN A 610 9.50 -12.00 4.65
N PRO A 611 8.66 -11.75 3.62
CA PRO A 611 7.21 -11.75 3.77
C PRO A 611 6.61 -13.15 3.97
N GLU A 612 7.32 -14.23 3.58
CA GLU A 612 6.87 -15.63 3.72
C GLU A 612 6.53 -15.98 5.17
N LEU A 613 7.32 -15.50 6.14
CA LEU A 613 7.04 -15.71 7.55
C LEU A 613 5.67 -15.13 7.93
N THR A 614 5.38 -13.90 7.52
CA THR A 614 4.09 -13.27 7.78
C THR A 614 2.96 -14.04 7.11
N ALA A 615 3.12 -14.45 5.85
CA ALA A 615 2.11 -15.21 5.11
C ALA A 615 1.82 -16.56 5.76
N SER A 616 2.85 -17.27 6.20
CA SER A 616 2.72 -18.57 6.88
C SER A 616 1.92 -18.46 8.18
N TRP A 617 2.18 -17.45 9.01
CA TRP A 617 1.45 -17.23 10.24
C TRP A 617 0.01 -16.77 9.99
N GLU A 618 -0.23 -15.86 9.04
CA GLU A 618 -1.58 -15.45 8.65
C GLU A 618 -2.42 -16.62 8.13
N LYS A 619 -1.80 -17.58 7.41
CA LYS A 619 -2.46 -18.83 7.01
C LYS A 619 -2.92 -19.64 8.23
N GLY A 620 -2.05 -19.78 9.23
CA GLY A 620 -2.42 -20.43 10.49
C GLY A 620 -3.58 -19.74 11.22
N LEU A 621 -3.58 -18.40 11.27
CA LEU A 621 -4.68 -17.62 11.85
C LEU A 621 -5.99 -17.79 11.08
N THR A 622 -5.93 -17.94 9.76
CA THR A 622 -7.12 -18.25 8.95
C THR A 622 -7.68 -19.61 9.33
N TYR A 623 -6.84 -20.62 9.48
CA TYR A 623 -7.28 -21.96 9.91
C TYR A 623 -7.91 -21.97 11.29
N VAL A 624 -7.43 -21.14 12.25
CA VAL A 624 -8.08 -20.96 13.54
C VAL A 624 -9.46 -20.32 13.38
N ALA A 625 -9.55 -19.23 12.59
CA ALA A 625 -10.81 -18.53 12.35
C ALA A 625 -11.88 -19.42 11.69
N GLU A 626 -11.44 -20.36 10.85
CA GLU A 626 -12.29 -21.37 10.18
C GLU A 626 -12.59 -22.59 11.09
N GLY A 627 -11.91 -22.72 12.23
CA GLY A 627 -12.04 -23.87 13.14
C GLY A 627 -11.32 -25.13 12.66
N SER A 628 -10.45 -25.02 11.64
CA SER A 628 -9.69 -26.16 11.08
C SER A 628 -8.53 -26.60 11.98
N ILE A 629 -8.00 -25.69 12.81
CA ILE A 629 -7.04 -25.96 13.88
C ILE A 629 -7.47 -25.24 15.15
N THR A 630 -7.07 -25.75 16.29
CA THR A 630 -7.38 -25.15 17.57
C THR A 630 -6.42 -24.01 17.92
N SER A 631 -6.85 -23.12 18.81
CA SER A 631 -6.00 -22.07 19.40
C SER A 631 -4.76 -22.65 20.08
N GLN A 632 -4.90 -23.82 20.72
CA GLN A 632 -3.80 -24.48 21.42
C GLN A 632 -2.74 -25.00 20.43
N GLU A 633 -3.16 -25.65 19.33
CA GLU A 633 -2.23 -26.11 18.29
C GLU A 633 -1.44 -24.96 17.66
N TYR A 634 -2.09 -23.82 17.48
CA TYR A 634 -1.40 -22.61 17.00
C TYR A 634 -0.38 -22.09 18.03
N MET A 635 -0.79 -21.98 19.30
CA MET A 635 0.10 -21.53 20.39
C MET A 635 1.30 -22.45 20.56
N ASP A 636 1.12 -23.78 20.50
CA ASP A 636 2.21 -24.76 20.63
C ASP A 636 3.26 -24.55 19.51
N LYS A 637 2.81 -24.33 18.28
CA LYS A 637 3.69 -24.01 17.14
C LYS A 637 4.43 -22.69 17.35
N LEU A 638 3.72 -21.65 17.84
CA LEU A 638 4.31 -20.34 18.10
C LEU A 638 5.36 -20.42 19.22
N GLU A 639 5.04 -21.05 20.34
CA GLU A 639 5.97 -21.23 21.46
C GLU A 639 7.19 -22.04 21.05
N HIS A 640 6.99 -23.11 20.29
CA HIS A 640 8.08 -23.91 19.73
C HIS A 640 8.99 -23.07 18.83
N PHE A 641 8.42 -22.29 17.92
CA PHE A 641 9.18 -21.40 17.03
C PHE A 641 10.00 -20.37 17.83
N VAL A 642 9.38 -19.70 18.79
CA VAL A 642 10.05 -18.71 19.64
C VAL A 642 11.18 -19.38 20.44
N ARG A 643 10.93 -20.54 21.06
CA ARG A 643 11.94 -21.29 21.85
C ARG A 643 13.12 -21.70 21.00
N VAL A 644 12.89 -22.33 19.84
CA VAL A 644 13.94 -22.80 18.95
C VAL A 644 14.78 -21.63 18.42
N ARG A 645 14.15 -20.53 17.99
CA ARG A 645 14.88 -19.40 17.44
C ARG A 645 15.66 -18.63 18.51
N THR A 646 15.11 -18.47 19.72
CA THR A 646 15.84 -17.87 20.85
C THR A 646 17.06 -18.69 21.21
N ALA A 647 16.93 -20.01 21.39
CA ALA A 647 18.04 -20.89 21.70
C ALA A 647 19.13 -20.89 20.60
N GLN A 648 18.72 -20.88 19.34
CA GLN A 648 19.63 -20.80 18.20
C GLN A 648 20.48 -19.50 18.25
N VAL A 649 19.87 -18.36 18.58
CA VAL A 649 20.58 -17.08 18.71
C VAL A 649 21.53 -17.10 19.91
N GLU A 650 21.12 -17.69 21.04
CA GLU A 650 21.96 -17.82 22.23
C GLU A 650 23.23 -18.65 21.98
N GLN A 651 23.09 -19.73 21.23
CA GLN A 651 24.20 -20.65 20.91
C GLN A 651 25.12 -20.14 19.80
N SER A 652 24.61 -19.21 18.97
CA SER A 652 25.34 -18.71 17.80
C SER A 652 26.36 -17.62 18.19
N ASN A 653 27.50 -17.62 17.49
CA ASN A 653 28.50 -16.56 17.61
C ASN A 653 28.89 -16.03 16.22
N TYR A 654 28.22 -14.98 15.79
CA TYR A 654 28.47 -14.31 14.52
C TYR A 654 29.28 -13.03 14.62
N GLN A 655 29.87 -12.70 15.78
CA GLN A 655 30.51 -11.41 16.04
C GLN A 655 31.62 -11.09 15.03
N TYR A 656 32.43 -12.09 14.65
CA TYR A 656 33.50 -11.91 13.66
C TYR A 656 32.95 -11.61 12.26
N ALA A 657 32.01 -12.41 11.79
CA ALA A 657 31.36 -12.22 10.48
C ALA A 657 30.61 -10.87 10.43
N LEU A 658 29.90 -10.50 11.51
CA LEU A 658 29.20 -9.22 11.62
C LEU A 658 30.15 -8.04 11.52
N ARG A 659 31.36 -8.12 12.08
CA ARG A 659 32.34 -7.06 11.94
C ARG A 659 32.69 -6.78 10.48
N GLN A 660 32.87 -7.82 9.67
CA GLN A 660 33.16 -7.69 8.24
C GLN A 660 31.97 -7.06 7.49
N PHE A 661 30.73 -7.48 7.80
CA PHE A 661 29.54 -6.88 7.20
C PHE A 661 29.38 -5.42 7.58
N PHE A 662 29.66 -5.05 8.85
CA PHE A 662 29.61 -3.67 9.32
C PHE A 662 30.64 -2.79 8.62
N ASP A 663 31.88 -3.30 8.43
CA ASP A 663 32.92 -2.57 7.70
C ASP A 663 32.53 -2.36 6.23
N ALA A 664 31.96 -3.38 5.57
CA ALA A 664 31.47 -3.29 4.20
C ALA A 664 30.29 -2.29 4.08
N ALA A 665 29.35 -2.32 5.03
CA ALA A 665 28.26 -1.35 5.06
C ALA A 665 28.79 0.07 5.31
N ALA A 666 29.65 0.28 6.30
CA ALA A 666 30.19 1.58 6.68
C ALA A 666 30.96 2.28 5.56
N ALA A 667 31.57 1.53 4.65
CA ALA A 667 32.27 2.09 3.48
C ALA A 667 31.34 2.97 2.62
N ASN A 668 30.05 2.69 2.61
CA ASN A 668 29.05 3.44 1.83
C ASN A 668 28.58 4.73 2.53
N TYR A 669 28.88 4.91 3.82
CA TYR A 669 28.42 6.04 4.63
C TYR A 669 29.57 7.01 4.99
N LYS A 670 30.82 6.68 4.61
CA LYS A 670 31.94 7.61 4.75
C LYS A 670 31.70 8.78 3.79
N SER A 671 31.64 10.00 4.31
CA SER A 671 31.58 11.21 3.49
C SER A 671 32.77 11.21 2.52
N LYS A 672 32.51 11.37 1.19
CA LYS A 672 33.60 11.73 0.26
C LYS A 672 34.27 12.97 0.81
N PRO A 673 35.62 13.01 0.90
CA PRO A 673 36.31 14.21 1.30
C PRO A 673 35.85 15.36 0.39
N MET A 674 35.40 16.48 0.97
CA MET A 674 35.16 17.69 0.20
C MET A 674 36.45 18.00 -0.56
N ALA A 675 36.41 17.93 -1.89
CA ALA A 675 37.47 18.43 -2.73
C ALA A 675 37.72 19.89 -2.28
N SER A 676 38.88 20.14 -1.70
CA SER A 676 39.29 21.46 -1.29
C SER A 676 39.21 22.37 -2.49
N ARG A 677 38.29 23.33 -2.50
CA ARG A 677 38.39 24.51 -3.36
C ARG A 677 39.66 25.25 -2.96
N ARG A 678 40.76 24.88 -3.58
CA ARG A 678 41.93 25.76 -3.58
C ARG A 678 41.49 27.02 -4.32
N GLY A 679 41.45 28.11 -3.57
CA GLY A 679 41.27 29.44 -4.11
C GLY A 679 42.38 29.80 -5.09
N GLU A 680 42.02 30.19 -6.26
CA GLU A 680 42.82 31.13 -7.03
C GLU A 680 42.40 32.53 -6.58
N LYS A 681 43.27 33.14 -5.80
CA LYS A 681 43.40 34.58 -5.65
C LYS A 681 44.69 34.95 -6.35
N SER A 682 44.59 35.58 -7.48
CA SER A 682 45.52 36.63 -7.94
C SER A 682 44.81 37.44 -9.01
#